data_04dc86bd08a065317fa5de3e903f82b2
#
_entry.id   04dc86bd08a065317fa5de3e903f82b2
#
_cell.length_a   1.000
_cell.length_b   1.000
_cell.length_c   1.000
_cell.angle_alpha   90.00
_cell.angle_beta   90.00
_cell.angle_gamma   90.00
#
_symmetry.space_group_name_H-M   'P 1'
#
loop_
_entity.id
_entity.type
_entity.pdbx_description
1 polymer ?
#
loop_
_entity_poly.entity_id
_entity_poly.type
_entity_poly.pdbx_seq_one_letter_code
_entity_poly.pdbx_strand_id
1 'polypeptide(L)'
;MNKYILTLLVAVVASSAWSAKPTILTKCDTQARDRWVDSVFNTMTKRQRIGQLFVPVVYFESNKQYAQYLQRLVRDNHVGGLLFGHGLVEKYVSVINYSQSMAKVPLFITLDGEWGLSMRMKNTPRFPHNMGLGAIADEKLLYDYGREVARECREAGIHVNFAPVLDVNSNPANPVIGYRSFGEDPQLVARLANAYSQGLEDGGVLSVGKHFPGHGDTSTDSHKELPTVTHDVARLKATDLVPFQSYIDAGLSSVMVGHLNVPSLDPSGTPASLSKKITTELLREKMGFEGLIFTDALDMKGAKSSTENNCVLAFLAGADMLLASSSPVNDIAAFEKAVNQGRISMKDVDARCRKVLAYKYALQLHKEKPVVSKGIVERVNSTQAEYVNRRLSAAMMTVIYNKKSLLPIADLDKTSIAVVNIGAPKTNEFATICRKYAKVDTYFTNGEAFAPARVSQIKDHDIVIVAVYTDKAWARTVVSQFEDAAGFVPVFFMNPYRMNKFASSLTDAHTLLLAYDDTPYVREYAAQALFGGIAVNGKLPVNLKHIAPMGTGVDLPKIRLGYSSPVMEGMSQLLEHKVDSLARVGVATKAFPGCQVLVAKDGNIVLDKCYGTLDFVSGKKVNFETIYDLASVSKATGTLPGVMLAYDRNLFDLDAFASVYIPGLRNTDKDSITVRELLYHESGMPASLNMFDLMMDSTTYTGKLINRRRNDTYTIKIENNAYGHKDARLRRDLASAEKTGGFEIKAADGLYVSKATFDTIMGRIYNARLRPSKKFNYSCLNFCLLMDMEQRLTGVKHDQWMEQNFYAPLGSYHTGYRPLNRWTKNDIAPTEQDNYLRRQTVHGYVHDETANFSGGVQGNAGLFSNANDLAKLCQMWLNGGEYGGRRYLSQETVELFTKSKSPTCRRGLGFDKPDVTDPDRSPTTELATAATYGHLGFTGTVFWVDPDNQLIYIFLCNRVNPTRNNSAFSKLNIRPALFEAVYESMK
;
A
#
# COMPACT_ATOMS: atom_id res chain seq x y z
N MET A 1 -69.89 -14.29 7.03
CA MET A 1 -70.10 -15.76 7.13
C MET A 1 -68.87 -16.46 6.64
N ASN A 2 -68.42 -17.39 7.35
CA ASN A 2 -67.32 -18.34 7.22
C ASN A 2 -65.92 -17.89 7.66
N LYS A 3 -65.66 -18.37 8.89
CA LYS A 3 -64.37 -18.49 9.55
C LYS A 3 -63.55 -19.63 8.88
N TYR A 4 -62.29 -19.38 8.58
CA TYR A 4 -61.30 -20.45 8.46
C TYR A 4 -60.24 -20.31 9.56
N ILE A 5 -60.34 -21.26 10.49
CA ILE A 5 -59.37 -21.52 11.54
C ILE A 5 -58.16 -22.20 10.86
N LEU A 6 -57.01 -21.52 10.82
CA LEU A 6 -55.75 -22.09 10.38
C LEU A 6 -55.04 -22.63 11.62
N THR A 7 -55.09 -23.96 11.79
CA THR A 7 -54.38 -24.70 12.84
C THR A 7 -52.93 -24.77 12.46
N LEU A 8 -52.08 -24.02 13.19
CA LEU A 8 -50.60 -24.08 13.06
C LEU A 8 -50.15 -25.38 13.76
N LEU A 9 -49.80 -26.41 12.99
CA LEU A 9 -49.04 -27.56 13.49
C LEU A 9 -47.58 -27.11 13.67
N VAL A 10 -47.19 -26.88 14.92
CA VAL A 10 -45.76 -26.75 15.29
C VAL A 10 -45.18 -28.19 15.30
N ALA A 11 -44.60 -28.58 14.20
CA ALA A 11 -43.76 -29.78 14.17
C ALA A 11 -42.45 -29.45 14.93
N VAL A 12 -42.39 -29.91 16.18
CA VAL A 12 -41.12 -30.01 16.90
C VAL A 12 -40.29 -31.08 16.18
N VAL A 13 -39.52 -30.69 15.22
CA VAL A 13 -38.44 -31.52 14.68
C VAL A 13 -37.39 -31.59 15.78
N ALA A 14 -37.37 -32.69 16.51
CA ALA A 14 -36.19 -33.08 17.29
C ALA A 14 -35.05 -33.26 16.29
N SER A 15 -34.25 -32.19 16.08
CA SER A 15 -32.98 -32.30 15.37
C SER A 15 -32.09 -33.20 16.20
N SER A 16 -32.04 -34.52 15.85
CA SER A 16 -30.85 -35.28 16.15
C SER A 16 -29.67 -34.50 15.54
N ALA A 17 -28.88 -33.90 16.42
CA ALA A 17 -27.65 -33.21 16.01
C ALA A 17 -26.78 -34.26 15.31
N TRP A 18 -26.83 -34.30 13.98
CA TRP A 18 -25.82 -35.01 13.22
C TRP A 18 -24.53 -34.26 13.41
N SER A 19 -23.61 -34.85 14.17
CA SER A 19 -22.24 -34.39 14.33
C SER A 19 -21.63 -34.23 12.93
N ALA A 20 -21.19 -33.02 12.62
CA ALA A 20 -20.52 -32.75 11.35
C ALA A 20 -19.14 -33.42 11.36
N LYS A 21 -18.96 -34.42 10.49
CA LYS A 21 -17.64 -35.04 10.33
C LYS A 21 -16.61 -34.07 9.79
N PRO A 22 -15.36 -34.13 10.30
CA PRO A 22 -14.30 -33.28 9.81
C PRO A 22 -14.13 -33.31 8.29
N THR A 23 -14.28 -32.17 7.66
CA THR A 23 -14.33 -32.03 6.18
C THR A 23 -13.05 -32.52 5.52
N ILE A 24 -11.90 -32.32 6.14
CA ILE A 24 -10.61 -32.80 5.62
C ILE A 24 -10.53 -34.33 5.50
N LEU A 25 -11.22 -35.07 6.39
CA LEU A 25 -11.29 -36.51 6.34
C LEU A 25 -12.32 -37.04 5.34
N THR A 26 -13.37 -36.25 5.03
CA THR A 26 -14.42 -36.63 4.09
C THR A 26 -14.08 -36.25 2.66
N LYS A 27 -13.24 -35.21 2.47
CA LYS A 27 -12.77 -34.77 1.14
C LYS A 27 -11.69 -35.67 0.54
N CYS A 28 -10.99 -36.50 1.34
CA CYS A 28 -9.99 -37.42 0.83
C CYS A 28 -10.61 -38.78 0.41
N ASP A 29 -9.89 -39.57 -0.41
CA ASP A 29 -10.27 -40.94 -0.72
C ASP A 29 -10.26 -41.78 0.57
N THR A 30 -11.43 -42.03 1.13
CA THR A 30 -11.59 -42.72 2.42
C THR A 30 -11.14 -44.16 2.37
N GLN A 31 -11.34 -44.86 1.26
CA GLN A 31 -10.93 -46.26 1.12
C GLN A 31 -9.41 -46.38 1.02
N ALA A 32 -8.76 -45.53 0.24
CA ALA A 32 -7.31 -45.50 0.17
C ALA A 32 -6.68 -45.04 1.48
N ARG A 33 -7.31 -44.06 2.18
CA ARG A 33 -6.90 -43.68 3.54
C ARG A 33 -6.93 -44.86 4.50
N ASP A 34 -8.04 -45.56 4.55
CA ASP A 34 -8.22 -46.65 5.52
C ASP A 34 -7.24 -47.81 5.23
N ARG A 35 -7.03 -48.16 3.94
CA ARG A 35 -6.00 -49.13 3.52
C ARG A 35 -4.57 -48.68 3.95
N TRP A 36 -4.24 -47.38 3.76
CA TRP A 36 -2.93 -46.87 4.16
C TRP A 36 -2.78 -46.92 5.71
N VAL A 37 -3.80 -46.47 6.44
CA VAL A 37 -3.81 -46.51 7.91
C VAL A 37 -3.58 -47.93 8.39
N ASP A 38 -4.28 -48.93 7.86
CA ASP A 38 -4.14 -50.32 8.23
C ASP A 38 -2.74 -50.87 7.91
N SER A 39 -2.23 -50.56 6.74
CA SER A 39 -0.88 -50.97 6.30
C SER A 39 0.20 -50.41 7.25
N VAL A 40 0.16 -49.11 7.59
CA VAL A 40 1.13 -48.52 8.51
C VAL A 40 0.95 -49.04 9.93
N PHE A 41 -0.27 -49.02 10.45
CA PHE A 41 -0.59 -49.37 11.81
C PHE A 41 -0.19 -50.81 12.15
N ASN A 42 -0.43 -51.77 11.24
CA ASN A 42 -0.10 -53.18 11.47
C ASN A 42 1.41 -53.46 11.54
N THR A 43 2.25 -52.57 11.03
CA THR A 43 3.71 -52.65 11.16
C THR A 43 4.26 -52.04 12.43
N MET A 44 3.42 -51.33 13.19
CA MET A 44 3.87 -50.51 14.35
C MET A 44 3.90 -51.33 15.61
N THR A 45 5.00 -51.20 16.35
CA THR A 45 5.11 -51.71 17.71
C THR A 45 4.25 -50.89 18.68
N LYS A 46 3.98 -51.45 19.88
CA LYS A 46 3.30 -50.72 20.95
C LYS A 46 3.90 -49.33 21.22
N ARG A 47 5.24 -49.25 21.34
CA ARG A 47 5.95 -47.99 21.57
C ARG A 47 5.78 -46.99 20.42
N GLN A 48 5.81 -47.49 19.20
CA GLN A 48 5.56 -46.64 18.03
C GLN A 48 4.15 -46.05 18.02
N ARG A 49 3.13 -46.83 18.37
CA ARG A 49 1.74 -46.33 18.46
C ARG A 49 1.58 -45.28 19.56
N ILE A 50 2.21 -45.45 20.71
CA ILE A 50 2.21 -44.49 21.80
C ILE A 50 2.93 -43.21 21.36
N GLY A 51 4.12 -43.31 20.75
CA GLY A 51 4.90 -42.16 20.29
C GLY A 51 4.12 -41.26 19.37
N GLN A 52 3.22 -41.80 18.49
CA GLN A 52 2.44 -41.00 17.55
C GLN A 52 1.51 -39.98 18.23
N LEU A 53 1.23 -40.12 19.51
CA LEU A 53 0.37 -39.22 20.28
C LEU A 53 1.13 -37.98 20.83
N PHE A 54 2.45 -37.94 20.75
CA PHE A 54 3.31 -36.94 21.35
C PHE A 54 3.81 -35.91 20.31
N VAL A 55 3.75 -34.62 20.68
CA VAL A 55 4.25 -33.50 19.90
C VAL A 55 5.17 -32.62 20.78
N PRO A 56 6.44 -32.99 20.95
CA PRO A 56 7.38 -32.21 21.75
C PRO A 56 7.76 -30.90 21.08
N VAL A 57 8.13 -29.90 21.91
CA VAL A 57 8.70 -28.63 21.41
C VAL A 57 10.14 -28.84 20.98
N VAL A 58 10.52 -28.26 19.86
CA VAL A 58 11.87 -28.21 19.36
C VAL A 58 12.28 -26.78 19.05
N TYR A 59 13.52 -26.43 19.34
CA TYR A 59 14.12 -25.16 19.05
C TYR A 59 15.16 -25.33 17.94
N PHE A 60 15.64 -24.26 17.40
CA PHE A 60 16.71 -24.33 16.43
C PHE A 60 18.06 -24.20 17.14
N GLU A 61 18.84 -25.32 17.12
CA GLU A 61 20.23 -25.34 17.52
C GLU A 61 21.06 -26.17 16.53
N SER A 62 22.22 -25.64 16.13
CA SER A 62 23.11 -26.28 15.14
C SER A 62 24.28 -27.00 15.76
N ASN A 63 24.02 -27.82 16.81
CA ASN A 63 25.07 -28.57 17.48
C ASN A 63 24.78 -30.07 17.49
N LYS A 64 25.85 -30.88 17.76
CA LYS A 64 25.77 -32.34 17.77
C LYS A 64 24.81 -32.89 18.83
N GLN A 65 24.74 -32.24 19.99
CA GLN A 65 23.87 -32.63 21.08
C GLN A 65 22.40 -32.50 20.71
N TYR A 66 22.07 -31.42 20.02
CA TYR A 66 20.72 -31.19 19.52
C TYR A 66 20.30 -32.20 18.44
N ALA A 67 21.21 -32.54 17.51
CA ALA A 67 20.97 -33.58 16.53
C ALA A 67 20.71 -34.94 17.21
N GLN A 68 21.45 -35.28 18.26
CA GLN A 68 21.21 -36.49 19.08
C GLN A 68 19.87 -36.44 19.84
N TYR A 69 19.44 -35.25 20.29
CA TYR A 69 18.14 -35.05 20.90
C TYR A 69 17.00 -35.31 19.90
N LEU A 70 17.10 -34.76 18.69
CA LEU A 70 16.14 -35.04 17.62
C LEU A 70 16.09 -36.53 17.26
N GLN A 71 17.26 -37.22 17.19
CA GLN A 71 17.30 -38.68 16.96
C GLN A 71 16.55 -39.43 18.05
N ARG A 72 16.77 -39.05 19.31
CA ARG A 72 16.03 -39.67 20.42
C ARG A 72 14.53 -39.49 20.34
N LEU A 73 14.06 -38.30 19.94
CA LEU A 73 12.63 -38.04 19.78
C LEU A 73 12.05 -38.83 18.60
N VAL A 74 12.65 -38.67 17.42
CA VAL A 74 12.05 -39.13 16.16
C VAL A 74 12.31 -40.60 15.90
N ARG A 75 13.58 -41.02 15.96
CA ARG A 75 14.00 -42.39 15.62
C ARG A 75 13.72 -43.37 16.74
N ASP A 76 14.03 -42.96 18.00
CA ASP A 76 13.99 -43.91 19.11
C ASP A 76 12.65 -43.91 19.86
N ASN A 77 11.94 -42.76 19.91
CA ASN A 77 10.65 -42.61 20.57
C ASN A 77 9.46 -42.46 19.60
N HIS A 78 9.71 -42.34 18.30
CA HIS A 78 8.71 -42.34 17.25
C HIS A 78 7.57 -41.30 17.46
N VAL A 79 7.91 -40.09 17.91
CA VAL A 79 6.92 -39.02 18.17
C VAL A 79 6.08 -38.73 16.94
N GLY A 80 4.82 -38.35 17.15
CA GLY A 80 3.85 -38.11 16.07
C GLY A 80 4.03 -36.80 15.36
N GLY A 81 4.65 -35.81 16.00
CA GLY A 81 4.92 -34.52 15.44
C GLY A 81 5.96 -33.73 16.23
N LEU A 82 6.27 -32.52 15.75
CA LEU A 82 7.19 -31.57 16.37
C LEU A 82 6.57 -30.18 16.36
N LEU A 83 6.60 -29.49 17.49
CA LEU A 83 6.23 -28.07 17.61
C LEU A 83 7.49 -27.22 17.57
N PHE A 84 7.55 -26.26 16.61
CA PHE A 84 8.72 -25.40 16.45
C PHE A 84 8.60 -24.08 17.22
N GLY A 85 9.64 -23.71 17.96
CA GLY A 85 9.81 -22.40 18.62
C GLY A 85 10.24 -21.28 17.64
N HIS A 86 10.92 -20.23 18.11
CA HIS A 86 11.35 -19.11 17.29
C HIS A 86 12.57 -19.41 16.41
N GLY A 87 12.63 -18.83 15.17
CA GLY A 87 13.77 -19.01 14.28
C GLY A 87 13.67 -18.24 12.95
N LEU A 88 14.43 -18.68 11.96
CA LEU A 88 14.38 -18.23 10.57
C LEU A 88 13.88 -19.39 9.70
N VAL A 89 13.13 -19.10 8.63
CA VAL A 89 12.48 -20.14 7.81
C VAL A 89 13.46 -21.13 7.21
N GLU A 90 14.64 -20.69 6.77
CA GLU A 90 15.67 -21.57 6.18
C GLU A 90 16.20 -22.59 7.18
N LYS A 91 16.31 -22.17 8.43
CA LYS A 91 16.75 -23.03 9.52
C LYS A 91 15.69 -24.06 9.91
N TYR A 92 14.43 -23.65 9.91
CA TYR A 92 13.29 -24.54 10.10
C TYR A 92 13.28 -25.66 9.06
N VAL A 93 13.35 -25.30 7.78
CA VAL A 93 13.35 -26.25 6.67
C VAL A 93 14.46 -27.29 6.82
N SER A 94 15.65 -26.88 7.27
CA SER A 94 16.76 -27.81 7.49
C SER A 94 16.46 -28.83 8.60
N VAL A 95 15.89 -28.37 9.72
CA VAL A 95 15.51 -29.27 10.84
C VAL A 95 14.33 -30.16 10.49
N ILE A 96 13.35 -29.61 9.72
CA ILE A 96 12.20 -30.39 9.25
C ILE A 96 12.67 -31.51 8.35
N ASN A 97 13.48 -31.24 7.33
CA ASN A 97 13.99 -32.25 6.41
C ASN A 97 14.82 -33.32 7.13
N TYR A 98 15.69 -32.89 8.05
CA TYR A 98 16.47 -33.83 8.87
C TYR A 98 15.56 -34.72 9.72
N SER A 99 14.56 -34.18 10.40
CA SER A 99 13.64 -34.92 11.25
C SER A 99 12.76 -35.88 10.45
N GLN A 100 12.20 -35.41 9.32
CA GLN A 100 11.39 -36.23 8.42
C GLN A 100 12.18 -37.41 7.84
N SER A 101 13.48 -37.22 7.53
CA SER A 101 14.34 -38.28 6.97
C SER A 101 14.56 -39.45 7.93
N MET A 102 14.40 -39.24 9.24
CA MET A 102 14.56 -40.27 10.29
C MET A 102 13.23 -40.92 10.70
N ALA A 103 12.11 -40.27 10.33
CA ALA A 103 10.80 -40.70 10.79
C ALA A 103 10.30 -41.92 10.01
N LYS A 104 9.94 -42.99 10.74
CA LYS A 104 9.30 -44.18 10.14
C LYS A 104 7.88 -43.89 9.64
N VAL A 105 7.16 -43.05 10.35
CA VAL A 105 5.85 -42.47 9.99
C VAL A 105 6.03 -40.98 9.88
N PRO A 106 5.61 -40.33 8.81
CA PRO A 106 5.79 -38.88 8.64
C PRO A 106 5.30 -38.06 9.83
N LEU A 107 6.09 -37.06 10.23
CA LEU A 107 5.80 -36.19 11.38
C LEU A 107 4.77 -35.13 11.03
N PHE A 108 3.86 -34.83 11.94
CA PHE A 108 3.22 -33.52 11.93
C PHE A 108 4.24 -32.45 12.30
N ILE A 109 4.43 -31.48 11.43
CA ILE A 109 5.16 -30.24 11.73
C ILE A 109 4.13 -29.21 12.13
N THR A 110 4.24 -28.69 13.34
CA THR A 110 3.25 -27.79 13.92
C THR A 110 3.84 -26.45 14.31
N LEU A 111 3.04 -25.40 14.27
CA LEU A 111 3.45 -24.04 14.56
C LEU A 111 2.31 -23.25 15.22
N ASP A 112 2.62 -22.31 16.13
CA ASP A 112 1.74 -21.21 16.47
C ASP A 112 1.92 -20.09 15.43
N GLY A 113 0.94 -19.91 14.58
CA GLY A 113 0.94 -18.91 13.51
C GLY A 113 -0.34 -18.09 13.47
N GLU A 114 -0.71 -17.43 14.59
CA GLU A 114 -1.97 -16.69 14.72
C GLU A 114 -2.05 -15.47 13.78
N TRP A 115 -0.89 -14.84 13.47
CA TRP A 115 -0.75 -13.80 12.46
C TRP A 115 0.26 -14.21 11.38
N GLY A 116 0.12 -15.44 10.90
CA GLY A 116 1.01 -16.07 9.93
C GLY A 116 2.30 -16.60 10.54
N LEU A 117 3.21 -17.05 9.68
CA LEU A 117 4.47 -17.65 10.10
C LEU A 117 5.35 -16.70 10.94
N SER A 118 5.22 -15.39 10.75
CA SER A 118 6.04 -14.37 11.43
C SER A 118 5.90 -14.38 12.95
N MET A 119 4.85 -15.00 13.50
CA MET A 119 4.74 -15.21 14.94
C MET A 119 5.93 -16.01 15.48
N ARG A 120 6.50 -16.91 14.68
CA ARG A 120 7.65 -17.77 15.04
C ARG A 120 8.85 -17.58 14.12
N MET A 121 8.65 -17.23 12.86
CA MET A 121 9.68 -17.08 11.82
C MET A 121 9.84 -15.62 11.40
N LYS A 122 10.88 -14.94 11.89
CA LYS A 122 11.05 -13.47 11.80
C LYS A 122 11.17 -12.91 10.38
N ASN A 123 11.59 -13.73 9.41
CA ASN A 123 11.82 -13.32 8.01
C ASN A 123 10.71 -13.75 7.06
N THR A 124 9.50 -13.86 7.56
CA THR A 124 8.29 -14.19 6.80
C THR A 124 7.26 -13.06 6.89
N PRO A 125 6.22 -13.03 6.02
CA PRO A 125 5.21 -11.98 6.05
C PRO A 125 4.53 -11.87 7.42
N ARG A 126 4.42 -10.63 7.93
CA ARG A 126 3.69 -10.34 9.15
C ARG A 126 2.33 -9.77 8.79
N PHE A 127 1.28 -10.51 9.07
CA PHE A 127 -0.11 -10.05 8.94
C PHE A 127 -0.56 -9.29 10.19
N PRO A 128 -1.64 -8.48 10.10
CA PRO A 128 -2.22 -7.82 11.25
C PRO A 128 -2.71 -8.80 12.32
N HIS A 129 -2.75 -8.34 13.57
CA HIS A 129 -3.31 -9.12 14.67
C HIS A 129 -4.83 -9.28 14.54
N ASN A 130 -5.36 -10.38 15.08
CA ASN A 130 -6.78 -10.74 14.98
C ASN A 130 -7.74 -9.63 15.43
N MET A 131 -7.38 -8.84 16.44
CA MET A 131 -8.21 -7.73 16.90
C MET A 131 -8.44 -6.68 15.81
N GLY A 132 -7.45 -6.39 14.98
CA GLY A 132 -7.63 -5.54 13.80
C GLY A 132 -8.47 -6.22 12.73
N LEU A 133 -8.26 -7.53 12.52
CA LEU A 133 -9.06 -8.32 11.57
C LEU A 133 -10.53 -8.39 11.98
N GLY A 134 -10.82 -8.28 13.28
CA GLY A 134 -12.18 -8.20 13.82
C GLY A 134 -12.96 -6.97 13.34
N ALA A 135 -12.30 -5.93 12.84
CA ALA A 135 -12.97 -4.78 12.26
C ALA A 135 -13.47 -5.02 10.81
N ILE A 136 -13.06 -6.12 10.17
CA ILE A 136 -13.34 -6.42 8.77
C ILE A 136 -14.68 -7.13 8.64
N ALA A 137 -15.55 -6.62 7.78
CA ALA A 137 -16.86 -7.24 7.48
C ALA A 137 -16.77 -8.35 6.41
N ASP A 138 -15.74 -8.32 5.55
CA ASP A 138 -15.59 -9.26 4.43
C ASP A 138 -14.99 -10.60 4.89
N GLU A 139 -15.86 -11.58 5.12
CA GLU A 139 -15.46 -12.96 5.51
C GLU A 139 -14.61 -13.63 4.41
N LYS A 140 -14.84 -13.29 3.12
CA LYS A 140 -14.05 -13.85 2.03
C LYS A 140 -12.60 -13.43 2.14
N LEU A 141 -12.33 -12.21 2.59
CA LEU A 141 -10.95 -11.75 2.81
C LEU A 141 -10.25 -12.55 3.91
N LEU A 142 -10.98 -12.95 4.97
CA LEU A 142 -10.45 -13.82 6.01
C LEU A 142 -10.21 -15.25 5.49
N TYR A 143 -11.07 -15.77 4.61
CA TYR A 143 -10.82 -17.04 3.92
C TYR A 143 -9.57 -16.96 3.04
N ASP A 144 -9.43 -15.90 2.22
CA ASP A 144 -8.24 -15.68 1.38
C ASP A 144 -6.96 -15.57 2.23
N TYR A 145 -7.05 -14.95 3.41
CA TYR A 145 -5.97 -14.92 4.39
C TYR A 145 -5.60 -16.32 4.90
N GLY A 146 -6.59 -17.14 5.28
CA GLY A 146 -6.35 -18.53 5.66
C GLY A 146 -5.67 -19.34 4.55
N ARG A 147 -6.10 -19.14 3.29
CA ARG A 147 -5.51 -19.77 2.10
C ARG A 147 -4.03 -19.38 1.94
N GLU A 148 -3.70 -18.09 2.13
CA GLU A 148 -2.32 -17.62 2.01
C GLU A 148 -1.43 -18.14 3.14
N VAL A 149 -1.89 -18.12 4.38
CA VAL A 149 -1.15 -18.74 5.50
C VAL A 149 -0.93 -20.23 5.25
N ALA A 150 -1.92 -20.94 4.69
CA ALA A 150 -1.75 -22.34 4.32
C ALA A 150 -0.67 -22.53 3.24
N ARG A 151 -0.62 -21.67 2.22
CA ARG A 151 0.43 -21.69 1.19
C ARG A 151 1.81 -21.51 1.82
N GLU A 152 1.97 -20.48 2.69
CA GLU A 152 3.22 -20.25 3.42
C GLU A 152 3.64 -21.44 4.26
N CYS A 153 2.68 -22.03 5.01
CA CYS A 153 2.91 -23.22 5.80
C CYS A 153 3.39 -24.39 4.92
N ARG A 154 2.73 -24.65 3.80
CA ARG A 154 3.09 -25.75 2.87
C ARG A 154 4.47 -25.54 2.27
N GLU A 155 4.81 -24.32 1.85
CA GLU A 155 6.16 -23.97 1.38
C GLU A 155 7.24 -24.23 2.44
N ALA A 156 6.93 -24.00 3.70
CA ALA A 156 7.84 -24.24 4.83
C ALA A 156 7.81 -25.67 5.38
N GLY A 157 6.93 -26.56 4.87
CA GLY A 157 6.77 -27.93 5.33
C GLY A 157 6.00 -28.04 6.65
N ILE A 158 5.08 -27.11 6.93
CA ILE A 158 4.23 -27.09 8.12
C ILE A 158 2.86 -27.66 7.76
N HIS A 159 2.33 -28.55 8.62
CA HIS A 159 1.09 -29.29 8.39
C HIS A 159 -0.05 -28.85 9.30
N VAL A 160 0.25 -28.31 10.48
CA VAL A 160 -0.73 -27.93 11.50
C VAL A 160 -0.41 -26.53 11.99
N ASN A 161 -1.37 -25.63 11.90
CA ASN A 161 -1.27 -24.29 12.49
C ASN A 161 -2.19 -24.21 13.72
N PHE A 162 -1.62 -23.91 14.89
CA PHE A 162 -2.38 -23.67 16.11
C PHE A 162 -3.04 -22.29 16.08
N ALA A 163 -3.96 -22.17 15.16
CA ALA A 163 -4.84 -21.04 14.89
C ALA A 163 -6.14 -21.54 14.20
N PRO A 164 -7.25 -20.82 14.33
CA PRO A 164 -7.42 -19.50 14.94
C PRO A 164 -7.63 -19.53 16.46
N VAL A 165 -7.56 -18.35 17.09
CA VAL A 165 -8.04 -18.13 18.44
C VAL A 165 -9.57 -17.95 18.38
N LEU A 166 -10.31 -18.82 19.08
CA LEU A 166 -11.77 -18.80 19.20
C LEU A 166 -12.26 -18.10 20.48
N ASP A 167 -11.31 -17.68 21.33
CA ASP A 167 -11.64 -17.01 22.58
C ASP A 167 -12.34 -15.67 22.32
N VAL A 168 -13.49 -15.45 22.93
CA VAL A 168 -14.21 -14.19 22.93
C VAL A 168 -13.61 -13.31 24.02
N ASN A 169 -12.99 -12.18 23.68
CA ASN A 169 -12.30 -11.34 24.66
C ASN A 169 -13.27 -10.49 25.48
N SER A 170 -14.10 -11.14 26.30
CA SER A 170 -15.11 -10.48 27.12
C SER A 170 -14.53 -9.68 28.29
N ASN A 171 -13.27 -9.91 28.65
CA ASN A 171 -12.54 -9.15 29.68
C ASN A 171 -11.46 -8.25 29.02
N PRO A 172 -11.65 -6.94 28.95
CA PRO A 172 -10.64 -6.00 28.40
C PRO A 172 -9.28 -6.04 29.11
N ALA A 173 -9.24 -6.50 30.38
CA ALA A 173 -8.02 -6.63 31.18
C ALA A 173 -7.31 -7.98 31.01
N ASN A 174 -7.80 -8.85 30.12
CA ASN A 174 -7.21 -10.15 29.88
C ASN A 174 -5.72 -10.02 29.44
N PRO A 175 -4.77 -10.59 30.21
CA PRO A 175 -3.34 -10.42 29.91
C PRO A 175 -2.81 -11.34 28.81
N VAL A 176 -3.61 -12.36 28.38
CA VAL A 176 -3.16 -13.43 27.48
C VAL A 176 -3.82 -13.33 26.12
N ILE A 177 -5.13 -13.15 26.07
CA ILE A 177 -5.92 -13.16 24.83
C ILE A 177 -5.86 -11.77 24.19
N GLY A 178 -6.54 -10.75 24.72
CA GLY A 178 -6.45 -9.38 24.23
C GLY A 178 -6.49 -9.28 22.70
N TYR A 179 -5.42 -8.78 22.10
CA TYR A 179 -5.29 -8.57 20.65
C TYR A 179 -5.26 -9.88 19.81
N ARG A 180 -5.15 -11.04 20.44
CA ARG A 180 -5.19 -12.34 19.77
C ARG A 180 -6.60 -12.77 19.39
N SER A 181 -7.65 -12.26 20.07
CA SER A 181 -9.06 -12.47 19.74
C SER A 181 -9.49 -11.58 18.56
N PHE A 182 -10.52 -12.00 17.83
CA PHE A 182 -11.20 -11.17 16.83
C PHE A 182 -12.13 -10.10 17.45
N GLY A 183 -12.48 -10.22 18.74
CA GLY A 183 -13.33 -9.21 19.41
C GLY A 183 -14.10 -9.73 20.61
N GLU A 184 -15.13 -8.96 20.99
CA GLU A 184 -16.01 -9.26 22.13
C GLU A 184 -17.35 -9.91 21.73
N ASP A 185 -17.73 -9.86 20.42
CA ASP A 185 -18.93 -10.49 19.93
C ASP A 185 -18.69 -11.96 19.57
N PRO A 186 -19.37 -12.91 20.24
CA PRO A 186 -19.21 -14.34 19.97
C PRO A 186 -19.52 -14.74 18.52
N GLN A 187 -20.51 -14.09 17.89
CA GLN A 187 -20.89 -14.39 16.52
C GLN A 187 -19.87 -13.84 15.51
N LEU A 188 -19.31 -12.66 15.77
CA LEU A 188 -18.21 -12.11 14.98
C LEU A 188 -16.98 -13.01 15.03
N VAL A 189 -16.58 -13.41 16.24
CA VAL A 189 -15.45 -14.33 16.44
C VAL A 189 -15.68 -15.63 15.68
N ALA A 190 -16.89 -16.22 15.80
CA ALA A 190 -17.26 -17.46 15.13
C ALA A 190 -17.13 -17.34 13.60
N ARG A 191 -17.73 -16.31 13.00
CA ARG A 191 -17.74 -16.13 11.53
C ARG A 191 -16.34 -15.94 10.97
N LEU A 192 -15.56 -15.02 11.54
CA LEU A 192 -14.21 -14.71 11.02
C LEU A 192 -13.24 -15.85 11.23
N ALA A 193 -13.28 -16.49 12.40
CA ALA A 193 -12.43 -17.66 12.70
C ALA A 193 -12.77 -18.85 11.80
N ASN A 194 -14.06 -19.11 11.51
CA ASN A 194 -14.46 -20.18 10.61
C ASN A 194 -13.99 -19.91 9.18
N ALA A 195 -14.16 -18.69 8.66
CA ALA A 195 -13.69 -18.32 7.33
C ALA A 195 -12.17 -18.53 7.19
N TYR A 196 -11.38 -18.05 8.16
CA TYR A 196 -9.94 -18.28 8.21
C TYR A 196 -9.57 -19.77 8.25
N SER A 197 -10.25 -20.55 9.13
CA SER A 197 -9.99 -21.98 9.28
C SER A 197 -10.32 -22.77 8.01
N GLN A 198 -11.44 -22.44 7.37
CA GLN A 198 -11.80 -23.06 6.09
C GLN A 198 -10.74 -22.78 5.02
N GLY A 199 -10.23 -21.55 4.98
CA GLY A 199 -9.12 -21.19 4.08
C GLY A 199 -7.85 -22.02 4.37
N LEU A 200 -7.48 -22.22 5.65
CA LEU A 200 -6.36 -23.05 6.04
C LEU A 200 -6.54 -24.50 5.58
N GLU A 201 -7.69 -25.12 5.89
CA GLU A 201 -7.94 -26.54 5.58
C GLU A 201 -8.10 -26.79 4.08
N ASP A 202 -8.74 -25.89 3.34
CA ASP A 202 -8.79 -25.96 1.88
C ASP A 202 -7.40 -25.73 1.23
N GLY A 203 -6.47 -25.09 1.96
CA GLY A 203 -5.05 -24.97 1.62
C GLY A 203 -4.20 -26.17 1.97
N GLY A 204 -4.78 -27.19 2.64
CA GLY A 204 -4.08 -28.41 3.03
C GLY A 204 -3.26 -28.28 4.30
N VAL A 205 -3.64 -27.38 5.20
CA VAL A 205 -3.07 -27.19 6.54
C VAL A 205 -4.17 -27.36 7.59
N LEU A 206 -3.92 -28.16 8.62
CA LEU A 206 -4.87 -28.39 9.67
C LEU A 206 -5.03 -27.15 10.55
N SER A 207 -6.24 -26.62 10.69
CA SER A 207 -6.57 -25.56 11.61
C SER A 207 -6.81 -26.12 13.02
N VAL A 208 -6.50 -25.34 14.07
CA VAL A 208 -6.74 -25.76 15.46
C VAL A 208 -7.40 -24.61 16.24
N GLY A 209 -8.69 -24.70 16.45
CA GLY A 209 -9.43 -23.70 17.22
C GLY A 209 -9.06 -23.76 18.73
N LYS A 210 -8.72 -22.62 19.34
CA LYS A 210 -8.19 -22.56 20.71
C LYS A 210 -8.70 -21.33 21.48
N HIS A 211 -8.76 -21.38 22.82
CA HIS A 211 -8.40 -22.44 23.79
C HIS A 211 -9.67 -22.93 24.51
N PHE A 212 -10.17 -24.09 24.14
CA PHE A 212 -11.40 -24.65 24.72
C PHE A 212 -11.32 -24.80 26.25
N PRO A 213 -12.37 -24.48 27.03
CA PRO A 213 -13.69 -24.01 26.64
C PRO A 213 -13.87 -22.49 26.51
N GLY A 214 -12.81 -21.71 26.45
CA GLY A 214 -12.77 -20.27 26.33
C GLY A 214 -11.91 -19.58 27.39
N HIS A 215 -10.88 -18.87 26.93
CA HIS A 215 -9.88 -18.19 27.77
C HIS A 215 -10.09 -16.67 27.81
N GLY A 216 -11.13 -16.16 27.13
CA GLY A 216 -11.28 -14.72 26.88
C GLY A 216 -11.67 -13.88 28.08
N ASP A 217 -12.24 -14.47 29.14
CA ASP A 217 -12.66 -13.74 30.35
C ASP A 217 -11.66 -13.82 31.52
N THR A 218 -10.55 -14.50 31.36
CA THR A 218 -9.59 -14.67 32.47
C THR A 218 -8.80 -13.40 32.76
N SER A 219 -8.43 -13.22 34.06
CA SER A 219 -7.60 -12.12 34.53
C SER A 219 -6.17 -12.52 34.90
N THR A 220 -5.84 -13.80 34.77
CA THR A 220 -4.53 -14.39 35.08
C THR A 220 -3.90 -15.09 33.87
N ASP A 221 -2.56 -15.14 33.85
CA ASP A 221 -1.78 -15.74 32.78
C ASP A 221 -1.55 -17.23 33.04
N SER A 222 -2.07 -18.10 32.16
CA SER A 222 -1.91 -19.56 32.22
C SER A 222 -0.46 -20.05 32.18
N HIS A 223 0.48 -19.25 31.72
CA HIS A 223 1.91 -19.53 31.82
C HIS A 223 2.44 -19.39 33.24
N LYS A 224 1.75 -18.64 34.12
CA LYS A 224 2.20 -18.37 35.50
C LYS A 224 1.44 -19.13 36.53
N GLU A 225 0.13 -19.30 36.34
CA GLU A 225 -0.77 -20.02 37.27
C GLU A 225 -1.99 -20.54 36.52
N LEU A 226 -2.87 -21.31 37.19
CA LEU A 226 -4.10 -21.84 36.61
C LEU A 226 -5.20 -20.78 36.64
N PRO A 227 -5.59 -20.19 35.46
CA PRO A 227 -6.64 -19.21 35.41
C PRO A 227 -8.00 -19.85 35.72
N THR A 228 -8.87 -19.08 36.41
CA THR A 228 -10.22 -19.55 36.73
C THR A 228 -11.26 -18.73 35.94
N VAL A 229 -12.18 -19.45 35.31
CA VAL A 229 -13.39 -18.91 34.67
C VAL A 229 -14.56 -19.12 35.60
N THR A 230 -15.09 -18.05 36.20
CA THR A 230 -16.11 -18.10 37.26
C THR A 230 -17.54 -18.09 36.75
N HIS A 231 -17.78 -18.02 35.46
CA HIS A 231 -19.12 -17.97 34.88
C HIS A 231 -19.92 -19.25 35.01
N ASP A 232 -21.22 -19.12 35.11
CA ASP A 232 -22.13 -20.24 35.07
C ASP A 232 -22.25 -20.86 33.66
N VAL A 233 -22.88 -22.03 33.58
CA VAL A 233 -23.02 -22.79 32.33
C VAL A 233 -23.86 -22.02 31.30
N ALA A 234 -24.82 -21.20 31.71
CA ALA A 234 -25.71 -20.44 30.81
C ALA A 234 -24.91 -19.36 30.10
N ARG A 235 -24.07 -18.62 30.85
CA ARG A 235 -23.17 -17.58 30.30
C ARG A 235 -22.12 -18.18 29.37
N LEU A 236 -21.49 -19.32 29.76
CA LEU A 236 -20.52 -20.00 28.91
C LEU A 236 -21.15 -20.41 27.57
N LYS A 237 -22.36 -20.96 27.57
CA LYS A 237 -23.09 -21.34 26.35
C LYS A 237 -23.47 -20.16 25.47
N ALA A 238 -23.79 -19.02 26.09
CA ALA A 238 -24.19 -17.82 25.37
C ALA A 238 -23.01 -17.05 24.76
N THR A 239 -21.79 -17.30 25.22
CA THR A 239 -20.61 -16.52 24.81
C THR A 239 -19.42 -17.41 24.43
N ASP A 240 -18.77 -18.03 25.41
CA ASP A 240 -17.47 -18.65 25.22
C ASP A 240 -17.53 -19.90 24.33
N LEU A 241 -18.60 -20.69 24.44
CA LEU A 241 -18.80 -21.91 23.66
C LEU A 241 -19.39 -21.66 22.25
N VAL A 242 -19.90 -20.45 21.97
CA VAL A 242 -20.52 -20.13 20.66
C VAL A 242 -19.54 -20.31 19.50
N PRO A 243 -18.32 -19.72 19.52
CA PRO A 243 -17.38 -19.93 18.42
C PRO A 243 -16.94 -21.39 18.27
N PHE A 244 -16.77 -22.14 19.37
CA PHE A 244 -16.43 -23.55 19.32
C PHE A 244 -17.53 -24.40 18.72
N GLN A 245 -18.80 -24.18 19.10
CA GLN A 245 -19.91 -24.88 18.50
C GLN A 245 -20.03 -24.60 17.01
N SER A 246 -19.93 -23.31 16.61
CA SER A 246 -19.94 -22.92 15.20
C SER A 246 -18.77 -23.55 14.40
N TYR A 247 -17.59 -23.66 15.01
CA TYR A 247 -16.43 -24.31 14.43
C TYR A 247 -16.66 -25.83 14.21
N ILE A 248 -17.29 -26.49 15.19
CA ILE A 248 -17.65 -27.89 15.10
C ILE A 248 -18.71 -28.12 14.01
N ASP A 249 -19.75 -27.28 13.99
CA ASP A 249 -20.86 -27.39 13.03
C ASP A 249 -20.38 -27.13 11.58
N ALA A 250 -19.35 -26.30 11.40
CA ALA A 250 -18.67 -26.10 10.11
C ALA A 250 -17.82 -27.32 9.68
N GLY A 251 -17.69 -28.37 10.49
CA GLY A 251 -16.89 -29.55 10.19
C GLY A 251 -15.39 -29.29 10.19
N LEU A 252 -14.92 -28.32 10.96
CA LEU A 252 -13.50 -28.01 11.10
C LEU A 252 -12.80 -29.01 12.02
N SER A 253 -11.48 -29.20 11.84
CA SER A 253 -10.90 -30.53 12.08
C SER A 253 -10.23 -30.69 13.43
N SER A 254 -9.84 -29.62 14.13
CA SER A 254 -9.09 -29.77 15.38
C SER A 254 -9.39 -28.68 16.41
N VAL A 255 -9.32 -29.06 17.69
CA VAL A 255 -9.51 -28.15 18.83
C VAL A 255 -8.36 -28.32 19.82
N MET A 256 -7.86 -27.21 20.38
CA MET A 256 -6.91 -27.24 21.50
C MET A 256 -7.63 -26.92 22.80
N VAL A 257 -7.47 -27.78 23.78
CA VAL A 257 -8.03 -27.61 25.14
C VAL A 257 -7.01 -26.90 26.03
N GLY A 258 -7.41 -25.73 26.55
CA GLY A 258 -6.56 -24.89 27.41
C GLY A 258 -6.45 -25.38 28.85
N HIS A 259 -5.49 -24.80 29.59
CA HIS A 259 -5.34 -25.05 31.03
C HIS A 259 -6.17 -24.02 31.80
N LEU A 260 -7.45 -24.34 31.99
CA LEU A 260 -8.44 -23.46 32.64
C LEU A 260 -9.16 -24.22 33.77
N ASN A 261 -9.29 -23.60 34.93
CA ASN A 261 -10.20 -24.04 35.95
C ASN A 261 -11.59 -23.47 35.67
N VAL A 262 -12.60 -24.33 35.47
CA VAL A 262 -13.98 -23.93 35.16
C VAL A 262 -14.92 -24.65 36.15
N PRO A 263 -15.11 -24.14 37.38
CA PRO A 263 -15.85 -24.82 38.41
C PRO A 263 -17.28 -25.16 38.07
N SER A 264 -17.92 -24.36 37.18
CA SER A 264 -19.30 -24.65 36.74
C SER A 264 -19.41 -25.84 35.79
N LEU A 265 -18.31 -26.26 35.14
CA LEU A 265 -18.22 -27.45 34.29
C LEU A 265 -17.61 -28.63 35.04
N ASP A 266 -16.56 -28.38 35.84
CA ASP A 266 -15.92 -29.39 36.70
C ASP A 266 -15.52 -28.78 38.06
N PRO A 267 -16.30 -29.08 39.15
CA PRO A 267 -16.04 -28.49 40.46
C PRO A 267 -14.79 -29.06 41.16
N SER A 268 -14.07 -30.00 40.55
CA SER A 268 -12.89 -30.63 41.14
C SER A 268 -11.65 -29.73 41.18
N GLY A 269 -11.66 -28.57 40.45
CA GLY A 269 -10.49 -27.72 40.28
C GLY A 269 -9.47 -28.27 39.30
N THR A 270 -9.77 -29.39 38.61
CA THR A 270 -8.88 -29.97 37.59
C THR A 270 -8.84 -29.07 36.34
N PRO A 271 -7.66 -28.78 35.78
CA PRO A 271 -7.55 -28.02 34.53
C PRO A 271 -8.34 -28.68 33.42
N ALA A 272 -9.01 -27.87 32.56
CA ALA A 272 -9.88 -28.37 31.49
C ALA A 272 -9.19 -29.40 30.58
N SER A 273 -7.91 -29.23 30.27
CA SER A 273 -7.10 -30.15 29.49
C SER A 273 -6.86 -31.53 30.17
N LEU A 274 -7.05 -31.61 31.49
CA LEU A 274 -6.91 -32.81 32.28
C LEU A 274 -8.26 -33.33 32.80
N SER A 275 -9.36 -32.62 32.51
CA SER A 275 -10.72 -32.95 32.96
C SER A 275 -11.49 -33.76 31.92
N LYS A 276 -11.89 -34.97 32.29
CA LYS A 276 -12.77 -35.83 31.48
C LYS A 276 -14.14 -35.17 31.25
N LYS A 277 -14.67 -34.49 32.26
CA LYS A 277 -15.97 -33.78 32.15
C LYS A 277 -15.95 -32.72 31.06
N ILE A 278 -14.82 -32.00 30.88
CA ILE A 278 -14.69 -30.92 29.91
C ILE A 278 -14.27 -31.49 28.55
N THR A 279 -13.22 -32.30 28.50
CA THR A 279 -12.65 -32.74 27.21
C THR A 279 -13.47 -33.88 26.57
N THR A 280 -13.99 -34.83 27.35
CA THR A 280 -14.80 -35.94 26.81
C THR A 280 -16.29 -35.61 26.86
N GLU A 281 -16.86 -35.39 28.06
CA GLU A 281 -18.33 -35.31 28.20
C GLU A 281 -18.91 -34.03 27.58
N LEU A 282 -18.20 -32.87 27.68
CA LEU A 282 -18.68 -31.66 27.05
C LEU A 282 -18.26 -31.60 25.58
N LEU A 283 -16.96 -31.59 25.24
CA LEU A 283 -16.49 -31.36 23.88
C LEU A 283 -16.84 -32.52 22.93
N ARG A 284 -16.54 -33.80 23.31
CA ARG A 284 -16.79 -34.92 22.43
C ARG A 284 -18.30 -35.30 22.37
N GLU A 285 -18.91 -35.45 23.57
CA GLU A 285 -20.24 -36.10 23.62
C GLU A 285 -21.36 -35.07 23.46
N LYS A 286 -21.36 -33.96 24.23
CA LYS A 286 -22.45 -32.98 24.19
C LYS A 286 -22.38 -32.04 23.00
N MET A 287 -21.16 -31.58 22.65
CA MET A 287 -20.96 -30.67 21.49
C MET A 287 -20.73 -31.46 20.18
N GLY A 288 -20.52 -32.77 20.24
CA GLY A 288 -20.42 -33.61 19.06
C GLY A 288 -19.09 -33.51 18.29
N PHE A 289 -18.00 -33.14 18.93
CA PHE A 289 -16.73 -32.96 18.24
C PHE A 289 -16.02 -34.29 17.91
N GLU A 290 -15.90 -34.64 16.64
CA GLU A 290 -15.24 -35.87 16.18
C GLU A 290 -13.76 -35.67 15.79
N GLY A 291 -13.28 -34.43 15.64
CA GLY A 291 -11.94 -34.10 15.20
C GLY A 291 -10.81 -34.36 16.17
N LEU A 292 -9.58 -33.96 15.85
CA LEU A 292 -8.41 -34.14 16.74
C LEU A 292 -8.49 -33.16 17.93
N ILE A 293 -8.23 -33.65 19.13
CA ILE A 293 -8.07 -32.84 20.33
C ILE A 293 -6.59 -32.77 20.68
N PHE A 294 -6.05 -31.56 20.62
CA PHE A 294 -4.74 -31.22 21.15
C PHE A 294 -4.86 -30.70 22.58
N THR A 295 -3.89 -30.98 23.43
CA THR A 295 -3.71 -30.20 24.65
C THR A 295 -3.02 -28.88 24.34
N ASP A 296 -3.20 -27.87 25.18
CA ASP A 296 -2.22 -26.78 25.27
C ASP A 296 -0.90 -27.33 25.82
N ALA A 297 0.16 -26.52 25.88
CA ALA A 297 1.51 -26.96 26.25
C ALA A 297 1.56 -27.50 27.69
N LEU A 298 1.77 -28.81 27.84
CA LEU A 298 1.71 -29.52 29.13
C LEU A 298 2.87 -29.17 30.10
N ASP A 299 3.86 -28.40 29.64
CA ASP A 299 4.93 -27.87 30.50
C ASP A 299 4.54 -26.57 31.21
N MET A 300 3.41 -25.94 30.81
CA MET A 300 2.90 -24.72 31.43
C MET A 300 2.54 -24.95 32.92
N LYS A 301 2.72 -23.90 33.72
CA LYS A 301 2.41 -23.99 35.17
C LYS A 301 0.94 -24.28 35.45
N GLY A 302 0.04 -23.79 34.60
CA GLY A 302 -1.40 -24.05 34.69
C GLY A 302 -1.79 -25.52 34.50
N ALA A 303 -0.92 -26.35 33.89
CA ALA A 303 -1.17 -27.79 33.71
C ALA A 303 -0.70 -28.67 34.90
N LYS A 304 0.00 -28.12 35.87
CA LYS A 304 0.65 -28.95 36.91
C LYS A 304 -0.34 -29.74 37.77
N SER A 305 -0.23 -31.08 37.74
CA SER A 305 -0.83 -31.99 38.69
C SER A 305 0.21 -32.39 39.73
N SER A 306 -0.24 -32.55 40.96
CA SER A 306 0.60 -33.07 42.07
C SER A 306 0.55 -34.60 42.19
N THR A 307 -0.36 -35.25 41.51
CA THR A 307 -0.68 -36.64 41.74
C THR A 307 -0.19 -37.61 40.66
N GLU A 308 -0.01 -37.11 39.41
CA GLU A 308 0.38 -37.98 38.29
C GLU A 308 0.99 -37.20 37.10
N ASN A 309 1.54 -37.94 36.15
CA ASN A 309 2.06 -37.39 34.89
C ASN A 309 0.95 -36.75 34.04
N ASN A 310 1.14 -35.50 33.67
CA ASN A 310 0.15 -34.71 32.92
C ASN A 310 -0.25 -35.34 31.58
N CYS A 311 0.69 -35.99 30.87
CA CYS A 311 0.38 -36.67 29.60
C CYS A 311 -0.57 -37.86 29.80
N VAL A 312 -0.42 -38.62 30.91
CA VAL A 312 -1.33 -39.69 31.26
C VAL A 312 -2.72 -39.14 31.58
N LEU A 313 -2.80 -38.10 32.42
CA LEU A 313 -4.07 -37.47 32.77
C LEU A 313 -4.79 -36.86 31.55
N ALA A 314 -4.08 -36.13 30.69
CA ALA A 314 -4.65 -35.54 29.51
C ALA A 314 -5.19 -36.58 28.52
N PHE A 315 -4.47 -37.66 28.34
CA PHE A 315 -4.98 -38.79 27.54
C PHE A 315 -6.25 -39.40 28.16
N LEU A 316 -6.27 -39.63 29.46
CA LEU A 316 -7.46 -40.16 30.15
C LEU A 316 -8.64 -39.17 30.10
N ALA A 317 -8.35 -37.89 30.06
CA ALA A 317 -9.37 -36.84 29.87
C ALA A 317 -9.98 -36.82 28.46
N GLY A 318 -9.28 -37.33 27.43
CA GLY A 318 -9.84 -37.42 26.07
C GLY A 318 -9.00 -36.77 24.96
N ALA A 319 -7.81 -36.23 25.26
CA ALA A 319 -6.91 -35.65 24.27
C ALA A 319 -6.32 -36.72 23.33
N ASP A 320 -6.24 -36.41 22.03
CA ASP A 320 -5.63 -37.28 21.00
C ASP A 320 -4.12 -36.98 20.84
N MET A 321 -3.71 -35.74 20.99
CA MET A 321 -2.34 -35.28 20.80
C MET A 321 -1.86 -34.51 22.03
N LEU A 322 -0.67 -34.91 22.56
CA LEU A 322 -0.08 -34.43 23.80
C LEU A 322 1.04 -33.43 23.47
N LEU A 323 0.78 -32.12 23.66
CA LEU A 323 1.65 -31.06 23.21
C LEU A 323 2.66 -30.66 24.29
N ALA A 324 3.90 -30.43 23.87
CA ALA A 324 4.94 -29.72 24.62
C ALA A 324 5.13 -30.27 26.07
N SER A 325 5.32 -31.56 26.24
CA SER A 325 5.70 -32.10 27.54
C SER A 325 7.11 -31.64 27.94
N SER A 326 7.35 -31.42 29.24
CA SER A 326 8.62 -30.90 29.76
C SER A 326 9.78 -31.91 29.63
N SER A 327 9.45 -33.20 29.57
CA SER A 327 10.43 -34.28 29.44
C SER A 327 9.88 -35.41 28.53
N PRO A 328 9.84 -35.21 27.22
CA PRO A 328 9.12 -36.10 26.29
C PRO A 328 9.49 -37.56 26.40
N VAL A 329 10.79 -37.88 26.59
CA VAL A 329 11.26 -39.25 26.73
C VAL A 329 10.77 -39.89 28.01
N ASN A 330 10.81 -39.17 29.16
CA ASN A 330 10.31 -39.63 30.42
C ASN A 330 8.80 -39.74 30.46
N ASP A 331 8.11 -38.79 29.80
CA ASP A 331 6.65 -38.79 29.72
C ASP A 331 6.11 -39.95 28.88
N ILE A 332 6.78 -40.29 27.75
CA ILE A 332 6.49 -41.50 26.99
C ILE A 332 6.71 -42.75 27.84
N ALA A 333 7.78 -42.81 28.64
CA ALA A 333 8.04 -43.95 29.54
C ALA A 333 6.99 -44.04 30.66
N ALA A 334 6.56 -42.92 31.24
CA ALA A 334 5.47 -42.88 32.23
C ALA A 334 4.14 -43.35 31.64
N PHE A 335 3.86 -42.93 30.40
CA PHE A 335 2.70 -43.34 29.63
C PHE A 335 2.72 -44.87 29.36
N GLU A 336 3.86 -45.42 28.90
CA GLU A 336 4.04 -46.86 28.71
C GLU A 336 3.83 -47.63 30.01
N LYS A 337 4.32 -47.12 31.16
CA LYS A 337 4.08 -47.69 32.47
C LYS A 337 2.60 -47.73 32.82
N ALA A 338 1.86 -46.62 32.56
CA ALA A 338 0.42 -46.56 32.80
C ALA A 338 -0.35 -47.59 31.94
N VAL A 339 0.07 -47.78 30.67
CA VAL A 339 -0.48 -48.84 29.80
C VAL A 339 -0.18 -50.23 30.35
N ASN A 340 1.05 -50.48 30.78
CA ASN A 340 1.44 -51.80 31.34
C ASN A 340 0.73 -52.13 32.65
N GLN A 341 0.32 -51.10 33.40
CA GLN A 341 -0.46 -51.22 34.63
C GLN A 341 -1.97 -51.35 34.38
N GLY A 342 -2.42 -51.34 33.12
CA GLY A 342 -3.84 -51.43 32.75
C GLY A 342 -4.63 -50.12 33.03
N ARG A 343 -4.00 -49.06 33.40
CA ARG A 343 -4.65 -47.76 33.63
C ARG A 343 -5.05 -47.08 32.31
N ILE A 344 -4.25 -47.25 31.28
CA ILE A 344 -4.58 -46.84 29.89
C ILE A 344 -4.80 -48.11 29.08
N SER A 345 -5.94 -48.17 28.40
CA SER A 345 -6.28 -49.27 27.48
C SER A 345 -5.49 -49.16 26.18
N MET A 346 -4.83 -50.25 25.75
CA MET A 346 -4.22 -50.26 24.40
C MET A 346 -5.25 -50.10 23.30
N LYS A 347 -6.51 -50.48 23.49
CA LYS A 347 -7.59 -50.26 22.55
C LYS A 347 -7.80 -48.74 22.30
N ASP A 348 -7.71 -47.93 23.34
CA ASP A 348 -7.87 -46.46 23.23
C ASP A 348 -6.61 -45.84 22.58
N VAL A 349 -5.40 -46.33 22.90
CA VAL A 349 -4.16 -45.92 22.21
C VAL A 349 -4.24 -46.22 20.72
N ASP A 350 -4.66 -47.43 20.37
CA ASP A 350 -4.79 -47.91 19.00
C ASP A 350 -5.82 -47.06 18.20
N ALA A 351 -6.98 -46.79 18.82
CA ALA A 351 -8.00 -45.93 18.18
C ALA A 351 -7.49 -44.51 17.89
N ARG A 352 -6.81 -43.86 18.84
CA ARG A 352 -6.25 -42.52 18.65
C ARG A 352 -5.06 -42.50 17.70
N CYS A 353 -4.18 -43.51 17.75
CA CYS A 353 -3.10 -43.65 16.78
C CYS A 353 -3.64 -43.76 15.35
N ARG A 354 -4.65 -44.60 15.11
CA ARG A 354 -5.33 -44.72 13.81
C ARG A 354 -5.94 -43.41 13.36
N LYS A 355 -6.56 -42.67 14.26
CA LYS A 355 -7.11 -41.36 14.00
C LYS A 355 -6.01 -40.40 13.57
N VAL A 356 -4.87 -40.29 14.27
CA VAL A 356 -3.69 -39.49 13.90
C VAL A 356 -3.18 -39.87 12.51
N LEU A 357 -3.06 -41.17 12.21
CA LEU A 357 -2.65 -41.65 10.89
C LEU A 357 -3.62 -41.25 9.79
N ALA A 358 -4.93 -41.28 10.05
CA ALA A 358 -5.96 -40.82 9.08
C ALA A 358 -5.77 -39.36 8.72
N TYR A 359 -5.50 -38.48 9.69
CA TYR A 359 -5.20 -37.05 9.41
C TYR A 359 -3.87 -36.85 8.67
N LYS A 360 -2.83 -37.63 8.99
CA LYS A 360 -1.58 -37.63 8.23
C LYS A 360 -1.81 -38.00 6.78
N TYR A 361 -2.64 -39.00 6.50
CA TYR A 361 -3.03 -39.33 5.13
C TYR A 361 -3.82 -38.23 4.45
N ALA A 362 -4.84 -37.68 5.10
CA ALA A 362 -5.68 -36.59 4.55
C ALA A 362 -4.87 -35.36 4.18
N LEU A 363 -3.85 -35.00 4.96
CA LEU A 363 -2.88 -33.96 4.68
C LEU A 363 -1.78 -34.36 3.69
N GLN A 364 -1.87 -35.56 3.10
CA GLN A 364 -0.95 -36.10 2.10
C GLN A 364 0.51 -36.30 2.55
N LEU A 365 0.77 -36.40 3.85
CA LEU A 365 2.13 -36.61 4.39
C LEU A 365 2.79 -37.86 3.84
N HIS A 366 2.01 -38.88 3.48
CA HIS A 366 2.51 -40.13 2.87
C HIS A 366 3.13 -39.94 1.47
N LYS A 367 2.93 -38.78 0.84
CA LYS A 367 3.50 -38.37 -0.46
C LYS A 367 4.50 -37.25 -0.35
N GLU A 368 4.79 -36.79 0.86
CA GLU A 368 5.60 -35.61 1.07
C GLU A 368 7.04 -35.81 0.63
N LYS A 369 7.59 -34.76 0.01
CA LYS A 369 8.99 -34.68 -0.41
C LYS A 369 9.73 -33.69 0.48
N PRO A 370 11.05 -33.81 0.62
CA PRO A 370 11.83 -32.82 1.34
C PRO A 370 11.57 -31.40 0.79
N VAL A 371 11.43 -30.47 1.70
CA VAL A 371 11.24 -29.05 1.35
C VAL A 371 12.49 -28.50 0.67
N VAL A 372 12.32 -27.79 -0.44
CA VAL A 372 13.42 -27.15 -1.17
C VAL A 372 13.87 -25.91 -0.41
N SER A 373 15.08 -25.95 0.16
CA SER A 373 15.62 -24.84 0.97
C SER A 373 16.00 -23.62 0.13
N LYS A 374 16.49 -23.82 -1.12
CA LYS A 374 16.91 -22.72 -2.01
C LYS A 374 15.73 -21.84 -2.38
N GLY A 375 15.84 -20.54 -2.14
CA GLY A 375 14.79 -19.56 -2.47
C GLY A 375 13.53 -19.65 -1.58
N ILE A 376 13.62 -20.26 -0.40
CA ILE A 376 12.45 -20.43 0.49
C ILE A 376 11.94 -19.08 1.01
N VAL A 377 12.83 -18.13 1.31
CA VAL A 377 12.45 -16.79 1.79
C VAL A 377 11.61 -16.07 0.73
N GLU A 378 12.03 -16.11 -0.52
CA GLU A 378 11.33 -15.49 -1.63
C GLU A 378 9.97 -16.17 -1.90
N ARG A 379 9.91 -17.50 -1.81
CA ARG A 379 8.65 -18.22 -2.02
C ARG A 379 7.62 -17.97 -0.93
N VAL A 380 8.06 -17.83 0.32
CA VAL A 380 7.16 -17.50 1.44
C VAL A 380 6.71 -16.04 1.36
N ASN A 381 7.64 -15.10 1.08
CA ASN A 381 7.35 -13.68 0.89
C ASN A 381 6.86 -13.41 -0.55
N SER A 382 5.81 -14.08 -0.96
CA SER A 382 5.27 -13.98 -2.31
C SER A 382 4.46 -12.70 -2.55
N THR A 383 4.18 -12.40 -3.83
CA THR A 383 3.23 -11.37 -4.23
C THR A 383 1.84 -11.59 -3.67
N GLN A 384 1.42 -12.84 -3.55
CA GLN A 384 0.11 -13.18 -2.98
C GLN A 384 0.06 -12.83 -1.48
N ALA A 385 1.16 -13.06 -0.76
CA ALA A 385 1.27 -12.62 0.64
C ALA A 385 1.17 -11.10 0.77
N GLU A 386 1.84 -10.35 -0.10
CA GLU A 386 1.72 -8.89 -0.17
C GLU A 386 0.28 -8.47 -0.47
N TYR A 387 -0.34 -9.05 -1.51
CA TYR A 387 -1.72 -8.76 -1.91
C TYR A 387 -2.70 -8.92 -0.75
N VAL A 388 -2.67 -10.05 -0.07
CA VAL A 388 -3.56 -10.33 1.06
C VAL A 388 -3.27 -9.38 2.23
N ASN A 389 -2.01 -9.15 2.57
CA ASN A 389 -1.61 -8.30 3.69
C ASN A 389 -2.03 -6.82 3.49
N ARG A 390 -1.86 -6.30 2.27
CA ARG A 390 -2.33 -4.95 1.92
C ARG A 390 -3.85 -4.84 2.04
N ARG A 391 -4.62 -5.81 1.53
CA ARG A 391 -6.08 -5.82 1.64
C ARG A 391 -6.55 -5.86 3.09
N LEU A 392 -5.97 -6.71 3.92
CA LEU A 392 -6.28 -6.79 5.35
C LEU A 392 -5.98 -5.46 6.05
N SER A 393 -4.79 -4.90 5.79
CA SER A 393 -4.36 -3.63 6.40
C SER A 393 -5.26 -2.45 6.01
N ALA A 394 -5.74 -2.42 4.77
CA ALA A 394 -6.68 -1.39 4.32
C ALA A 394 -8.08 -1.57 4.92
N ALA A 395 -8.61 -2.82 4.90
CA ALA A 395 -9.97 -3.12 5.30
C ALA A 395 -10.24 -2.94 6.81
N MET A 396 -9.21 -3.07 7.64
CA MET A 396 -9.38 -2.90 9.09
C MET A 396 -9.39 -1.44 9.56
N MET A 397 -9.06 -0.46 8.71
CA MET A 397 -9.08 0.95 9.10
C MET A 397 -10.46 1.35 9.61
N THR A 398 -10.53 1.94 10.81
CA THR A 398 -11.79 2.28 11.46
C THR A 398 -11.81 3.75 11.89
N VAL A 399 -12.67 4.54 11.27
CA VAL A 399 -12.97 5.90 11.73
C VAL A 399 -14.07 5.82 12.79
N ILE A 400 -13.69 5.97 14.04
CA ILE A 400 -14.64 5.87 15.17
C ILE A 400 -15.57 7.09 15.22
N TYR A 401 -15.02 8.28 15.04
CA TYR A 401 -15.76 9.54 15.00
C TYR A 401 -15.38 10.35 13.76
N ASN A 402 -16.36 11.05 13.21
CA ASN A 402 -16.18 12.10 12.19
C ASN A 402 -17.33 13.12 12.32
N LYS A 403 -17.57 13.63 13.54
CA LYS A 403 -18.73 14.46 13.92
C LYS A 403 -18.81 15.79 13.15
N LYS A 404 -17.68 16.33 12.71
CA LYS A 404 -17.60 17.58 11.92
C LYS A 404 -17.35 17.33 10.43
N SER A 405 -17.46 16.08 9.98
CA SER A 405 -17.18 15.68 8.58
C SER A 405 -15.80 16.15 8.09
N LEU A 406 -14.79 16.09 8.98
CA LEU A 406 -13.44 16.53 8.68
C LEU A 406 -12.71 15.56 7.75
N LEU A 407 -13.07 14.27 7.82
CA LEU A 407 -12.51 13.20 6.96
C LEU A 407 -13.49 12.80 5.86
N PRO A 408 -13.02 12.49 4.65
CA PRO A 408 -11.64 12.71 4.20
C PRO A 408 -11.32 14.22 4.14
N ILE A 409 -10.06 14.60 4.44
CA ILE A 409 -9.63 16.01 4.39
C ILE A 409 -9.78 16.52 2.95
N ALA A 410 -10.70 17.44 2.70
CA ALA A 410 -11.11 17.83 1.35
C ALA A 410 -10.38 19.06 0.83
N ASP A 411 -10.47 20.19 1.51
CA ASP A 411 -10.04 21.52 1.04
C ASP A 411 -8.54 21.76 1.28
N LEU A 412 -7.68 21.07 0.51
CA LEU A 412 -6.22 21.10 0.70
C LEU A 412 -5.59 22.47 0.41
N ASP A 413 -6.26 23.32 -0.40
CA ASP A 413 -5.84 24.70 -0.72
C ASP A 413 -6.07 25.70 0.41
N LYS A 414 -6.94 25.35 1.35
CA LYS A 414 -7.36 26.24 2.45
C LYS A 414 -6.96 25.74 3.83
N THR A 415 -6.38 24.55 3.90
CA THR A 415 -6.15 23.84 5.14
C THR A 415 -4.67 23.66 5.41
N SER A 416 -4.15 24.27 6.46
CA SER A 416 -2.81 24.00 6.97
C SER A 416 -2.83 22.76 7.86
N ILE A 417 -1.86 21.86 7.68
CA ILE A 417 -1.85 20.54 8.33
C ILE A 417 -0.54 20.30 9.06
N ALA A 418 -0.63 19.98 10.34
CA ALA A 418 0.48 19.45 11.13
C ALA A 418 0.31 17.95 11.37
N VAL A 419 1.40 17.19 11.31
CA VAL A 419 1.46 15.76 11.65
C VAL A 419 2.44 15.57 12.80
N VAL A 420 1.92 15.22 13.97
CA VAL A 420 2.70 14.94 15.17
C VAL A 420 2.83 13.44 15.38
N ASN A 421 4.03 12.89 15.28
CA ASN A 421 4.32 11.47 15.45
C ASN A 421 4.88 11.21 16.86
N ILE A 422 4.17 10.40 17.65
CA ILE A 422 4.47 10.12 19.06
C ILE A 422 4.90 8.65 19.21
N GLY A 423 6.19 8.40 19.39
CA GLY A 423 6.74 7.06 19.58
C GLY A 423 7.12 6.34 18.27
N ALA A 424 7.17 7.05 17.16
CA ALA A 424 7.57 6.52 15.85
C ALA A 424 9.01 6.91 15.46
N PRO A 425 9.64 6.20 14.51
CA PRO A 425 10.86 6.66 13.83
C PRO A 425 10.63 8.02 13.14
N LYS A 426 11.69 8.82 12.98
CA LYS A 426 11.63 10.12 12.28
C LYS A 426 11.23 10.01 10.82
N THR A 427 11.46 8.87 10.20
CA THR A 427 10.99 8.53 8.86
C THR A 427 10.08 7.34 8.98
N ASN A 428 8.84 7.47 8.56
CA ASN A 428 7.86 6.39 8.51
C ASN A 428 6.91 6.57 7.32
N GLU A 429 6.20 5.52 6.99
CA GLU A 429 5.31 5.48 5.83
C GLU A 429 4.12 6.42 6.01
N PHE A 430 3.58 6.56 7.22
CA PHE A 430 2.45 7.43 7.52
C PHE A 430 2.77 8.89 7.17
N ALA A 431 3.85 9.45 7.72
CA ALA A 431 4.27 10.82 7.44
C ALA A 431 4.63 11.03 5.96
N THR A 432 5.24 10.01 5.33
CA THR A 432 5.60 10.05 3.90
C THR A 432 4.37 10.13 3.01
N ILE A 433 3.36 9.28 3.25
CA ILE A 433 2.11 9.29 2.47
C ILE A 433 1.31 10.58 2.71
N CYS A 434 1.26 11.10 3.94
CA CYS A 434 0.63 12.41 4.20
C CYS A 434 1.22 13.52 3.29
N ARG A 435 2.55 13.58 3.16
CA ARG A 435 3.24 14.57 2.31
C ARG A 435 2.97 14.38 0.81
N LYS A 436 2.63 13.17 0.39
CA LYS A 436 2.24 12.91 -1.00
C LYS A 436 0.85 13.47 -1.34
N TYR A 437 -0.04 13.59 -0.36
CA TYR A 437 -1.36 14.18 -0.56
C TYR A 437 -1.37 15.69 -0.48
N ALA A 438 -0.66 16.26 0.50
CA ALA A 438 -0.71 17.69 0.80
C ALA A 438 0.61 18.20 1.38
N LYS A 439 0.74 19.52 1.43
CA LYS A 439 1.79 20.16 2.25
C LYS A 439 1.45 19.92 3.72
N VAL A 440 2.35 19.20 4.43
CA VAL A 440 2.20 18.95 5.85
C VAL A 440 3.50 19.26 6.60
N ASP A 441 3.38 19.91 7.76
CA ASP A 441 4.50 20.10 8.67
C ASP A 441 4.60 18.92 9.63
N THR A 442 5.76 18.24 9.67
CA THR A 442 5.92 16.99 10.41
C THR A 442 6.77 17.18 11.67
N TYR A 443 6.28 16.66 12.79
CA TYR A 443 6.91 16.73 14.11
C TYR A 443 7.03 15.33 14.70
N PHE A 444 8.10 15.08 15.46
CA PHE A 444 8.40 13.77 16.05
C PHE A 444 8.86 13.89 17.48
N THR A 445 8.36 13.03 18.36
CA THR A 445 8.88 12.85 19.70
C THR A 445 8.88 11.38 20.13
N ASN A 446 9.92 10.99 20.87
CA ASN A 446 10.12 9.64 21.39
C ASN A 446 10.40 9.62 22.91
N GLY A 447 9.89 10.60 23.67
CA GLY A 447 10.06 10.61 25.12
C GLY A 447 9.77 11.93 25.79
N GLU A 448 9.74 13.04 25.06
CA GLU A 448 9.61 14.38 25.63
C GLU A 448 8.38 15.11 25.12
N ALA A 449 7.74 15.89 25.99
CA ALA A 449 6.71 16.84 25.62
C ALA A 449 7.31 18.02 24.84
N PHE A 450 6.52 18.61 23.96
CA PHE A 450 6.95 19.79 23.22
C PHE A 450 6.96 21.04 24.15
N ALA A 451 7.92 21.90 23.90
CA ALA A 451 7.96 23.20 24.57
C ALA A 451 6.72 24.05 24.21
N PRO A 452 6.20 24.90 25.11
CA PRO A 452 4.98 25.67 24.89
C PRO A 452 4.93 26.45 23.58
N ALA A 453 6.03 27.11 23.20
CA ALA A 453 6.12 27.83 21.93
C ALA A 453 5.96 26.92 20.71
N ARG A 454 6.48 25.68 20.76
CA ARG A 454 6.32 24.70 19.69
C ARG A 454 4.89 24.16 19.65
N VAL A 455 4.28 23.96 20.81
CA VAL A 455 2.86 23.54 20.88
C VAL A 455 1.96 24.59 20.27
N SER A 456 2.17 25.89 20.59
CA SER A 456 1.43 26.98 19.97
C SER A 456 1.57 26.95 18.44
N GLN A 457 2.81 26.89 17.95
CA GLN A 457 3.08 26.81 16.51
C GLN A 457 2.36 25.63 15.82
N ILE A 458 2.30 24.47 16.47
CA ILE A 458 1.60 23.29 15.92
C ILE A 458 0.09 23.52 15.93
N LYS A 459 -0.46 24.08 17.01
CA LYS A 459 -1.90 24.38 17.14
C LYS A 459 -2.40 25.49 16.20
N ASP A 460 -1.50 26.34 15.69
CA ASP A 460 -1.85 27.36 14.69
C ASP A 460 -2.26 26.76 13.34
N HIS A 461 -2.07 25.43 13.13
CA HIS A 461 -2.59 24.75 11.94
C HIS A 461 -4.10 24.47 12.08
N ASP A 462 -4.79 24.49 10.95
CA ASP A 462 -6.23 24.17 10.88
C ASP A 462 -6.53 22.72 11.27
N ILE A 463 -5.61 21.80 10.94
CA ILE A 463 -5.68 20.37 11.29
C ILE A 463 -4.38 19.93 11.94
N VAL A 464 -4.51 19.31 13.12
CA VAL A 464 -3.41 18.69 13.86
C VAL A 464 -3.65 17.19 13.95
N ILE A 465 -2.99 16.43 13.08
CA ILE A 465 -3.01 14.96 13.08
C ILE A 465 -2.01 14.48 14.14
N VAL A 466 -2.49 13.74 15.12
CA VAL A 466 -1.66 13.21 16.21
C VAL A 466 -1.59 11.68 16.11
N ALA A 467 -0.50 11.19 15.54
CA ALA A 467 -0.23 9.76 15.31
C ALA A 467 0.46 9.14 16.53
N VAL A 468 -0.21 8.20 17.19
CA VAL A 468 0.19 7.63 18.48
C VAL A 468 0.56 6.15 18.33
N TYR A 469 1.84 5.83 18.59
CA TYR A 469 2.39 4.46 18.45
C TYR A 469 2.67 3.79 19.80
N THR A 470 2.51 4.48 20.90
CA THR A 470 2.79 3.94 22.25
C THR A 470 1.83 4.50 23.30
N ASP A 471 1.54 3.70 24.33
CA ASP A 471 0.67 4.06 25.44
C ASP A 471 1.44 4.43 26.73
N LYS A 472 2.74 4.69 26.61
CA LYS A 472 3.58 5.13 27.75
C LYS A 472 3.08 6.44 28.34
N ALA A 473 3.35 6.67 29.62
CA ALA A 473 2.86 7.86 30.34
C ALA A 473 3.21 9.17 29.64
N TRP A 474 4.45 9.34 29.20
CA TRP A 474 4.89 10.53 28.48
C TRP A 474 4.11 10.79 27.19
N ALA A 475 3.68 9.72 26.48
CA ALA A 475 2.90 9.87 25.25
C ALA A 475 1.51 10.47 25.53
N ARG A 476 0.89 10.09 26.66
CA ARG A 476 -0.37 10.70 27.11
C ARG A 476 -0.22 12.20 27.38
N THR A 477 0.87 12.59 28.06
CA THR A 477 1.19 14.00 28.28
C THR A 477 1.39 14.77 26.98
N VAL A 478 1.98 14.14 25.95
CA VAL A 478 2.13 14.78 24.63
C VAL A 478 0.77 14.92 23.92
N VAL A 479 -0.07 13.89 23.95
CA VAL A 479 -1.41 13.95 23.34
C VAL A 479 -2.25 15.06 23.96
N SER A 480 -2.23 15.20 25.30
CA SER A 480 -2.98 16.24 26.00
C SER A 480 -2.52 17.67 25.67
N GLN A 481 -1.34 17.85 25.09
CA GLN A 481 -0.91 19.16 24.60
C GLN A 481 -1.71 19.64 23.37
N PHE A 482 -2.42 18.75 22.68
CA PHE A 482 -3.11 19.04 21.40
C PHE A 482 -4.62 18.79 21.43
N GLU A 483 -5.18 18.30 22.54
CA GLU A 483 -6.61 17.92 22.64
C GLU A 483 -7.58 19.09 22.40
N ASP A 484 -7.14 20.32 22.64
CA ASP A 484 -7.90 21.57 22.42
C ASP A 484 -7.59 22.23 21.04
N ALA A 485 -6.79 21.59 20.17
CA ALA A 485 -6.56 22.11 18.82
C ALA A 485 -7.87 22.07 18.00
N ALA A 486 -8.13 23.10 17.22
CA ALA A 486 -9.39 23.28 16.47
C ALA A 486 -9.74 22.09 15.56
N GLY A 487 -8.73 21.51 14.90
CA GLY A 487 -8.84 20.33 14.04
C GLY A 487 -8.06 19.13 14.60
N PHE A 488 -8.25 18.78 15.86
CA PHE A 488 -7.60 17.63 16.48
C PHE A 488 -8.04 16.31 15.86
N VAL A 489 -7.09 15.57 15.25
CA VAL A 489 -7.30 14.26 14.59
C VAL A 489 -6.33 13.23 15.18
N PRO A 490 -6.67 12.56 16.28
CA PRO A 490 -5.89 11.46 16.81
C PRO A 490 -5.99 10.20 15.93
N VAL A 491 -4.83 9.56 15.72
CA VAL A 491 -4.67 8.31 14.96
C VAL A 491 -3.89 7.32 15.81
N PHE A 492 -4.47 6.16 16.10
CA PHE A 492 -3.85 5.18 17.01
C PHE A 492 -3.37 3.93 16.27
N PHE A 493 -2.07 3.62 16.42
CA PHE A 493 -1.40 2.44 15.89
C PHE A 493 -1.16 1.42 17.00
N MET A 494 -2.24 0.95 17.64
CA MET A 494 -2.15 0.03 18.78
C MET A 494 -3.45 -0.73 19.02
N ASN A 495 -3.36 -1.78 19.84
CA ASN A 495 -4.54 -2.47 20.36
C ASN A 495 -5.57 -1.48 20.94
N PRO A 496 -6.86 -1.56 20.55
CA PRO A 496 -7.91 -0.63 20.94
C PRO A 496 -8.03 -0.45 22.47
N TYR A 497 -7.89 -1.49 23.28
CA TYR A 497 -7.98 -1.37 24.75
C TYR A 497 -6.93 -0.42 25.35
N ARG A 498 -5.76 -0.29 24.69
CA ARG A 498 -4.72 0.64 25.15
C ARG A 498 -5.13 2.10 24.99
N MET A 499 -6.09 2.37 24.10
CA MET A 499 -6.64 3.71 23.91
C MET A 499 -7.42 4.22 25.13
N ASN A 500 -7.96 3.32 25.97
CA ASN A 500 -8.64 3.71 27.22
C ASN A 500 -7.74 4.56 28.14
N LYS A 501 -6.41 4.44 28.00
CA LYS A 501 -5.45 5.28 28.75
C LYS A 501 -5.42 6.74 28.29
N PHE A 502 -6.02 7.02 27.12
CA PHE A 502 -6.12 8.35 26.52
C PHE A 502 -7.55 8.91 26.59
N ALA A 503 -8.48 8.22 27.26
CA ALA A 503 -9.90 8.57 27.22
C ALA A 503 -10.18 10.02 27.64
N SER A 504 -9.44 10.57 28.60
CA SER A 504 -9.55 11.98 29.01
C SER A 504 -9.27 12.95 27.87
N SER A 505 -8.22 12.71 27.08
CA SER A 505 -7.85 13.56 25.95
C SER A 505 -8.72 13.31 24.70
N LEU A 506 -9.57 12.28 24.70
CA LEU A 506 -10.47 11.95 23.59
C LEU A 506 -11.92 12.40 23.84
N THR A 507 -12.24 12.94 25.02
CA THR A 507 -13.61 13.31 25.41
C THR A 507 -14.24 14.27 24.41
N ASP A 508 -13.50 15.28 23.97
CA ASP A 508 -13.95 16.32 23.05
C ASP A 508 -13.49 16.08 21.60
N ALA A 509 -12.86 14.93 21.33
CA ALA A 509 -12.44 14.60 19.98
C ALA A 509 -13.65 14.43 19.05
N HIS A 510 -13.66 15.18 17.95
CA HIS A 510 -14.69 15.08 16.92
C HIS A 510 -14.36 14.09 15.83
N THR A 511 -13.09 13.74 15.69
CA THR A 511 -12.54 12.84 14.68
C THR A 511 -11.57 11.89 15.36
N LEU A 512 -11.63 10.60 15.03
CA LEU A 512 -10.76 9.58 15.63
C LEU A 512 -10.60 8.41 14.66
N LEU A 513 -9.35 8.12 14.28
CA LEU A 513 -8.99 6.96 13.45
C LEU A 513 -8.23 5.92 14.29
N LEU A 514 -8.64 4.67 14.18
CA LEU A 514 -7.94 3.52 14.76
C LEU A 514 -7.38 2.62 13.65
N ALA A 515 -6.08 2.36 13.72
CA ALA A 515 -5.34 1.51 12.78
C ALA A 515 -4.95 0.14 13.36
N TYR A 516 -5.22 -0.12 14.64
CA TYR A 516 -5.05 -1.38 15.39
C TYR A 516 -3.62 -1.88 15.57
N ASP A 517 -2.76 -1.75 14.59
CA ASP A 517 -1.40 -2.31 14.57
C ASP A 517 -0.38 -1.27 14.07
N ASP A 518 0.91 -1.59 14.15
CA ASP A 518 2.02 -0.75 13.71
C ASP A 518 2.91 -1.53 12.72
N THR A 519 2.42 -1.70 11.49
CA THR A 519 3.20 -2.28 10.37
C THR A 519 3.33 -1.26 9.23
N PRO A 520 4.28 -1.43 8.30
CA PRO A 520 4.43 -0.52 7.18
C PRO A 520 3.13 -0.28 6.39
N TYR A 521 2.42 -1.35 6.02
CA TYR A 521 1.16 -1.23 5.28
C TYR A 521 0.06 -0.54 6.08
N VAL A 522 -0.03 -0.84 7.38
CA VAL A 522 -0.99 -0.17 8.27
C VAL A 522 -0.75 1.34 8.33
N ARG A 523 0.52 1.78 8.41
CA ARG A 523 0.89 3.19 8.38
C ARG A 523 0.53 3.85 7.06
N GLU A 524 0.79 3.19 5.93
CA GLU A 524 0.40 3.66 4.60
C GLU A 524 -1.10 3.87 4.48
N TYR A 525 -1.91 2.87 4.87
CA TYR A 525 -3.36 2.93 4.73
C TYR A 525 -4.04 3.84 5.74
N ALA A 526 -3.48 4.03 6.93
CA ALA A 526 -3.98 5.02 7.88
C ALA A 526 -3.86 6.45 7.32
N ALA A 527 -2.73 6.79 6.67
CA ALA A 527 -2.60 8.07 5.99
C ALA A 527 -3.57 8.20 4.81
N GLN A 528 -3.74 7.14 4.01
CA GLN A 528 -4.68 7.14 2.89
C GLN A 528 -6.14 7.32 3.37
N ALA A 529 -6.50 6.73 4.50
CA ALA A 529 -7.83 6.89 5.10
C ALA A 529 -8.14 8.36 5.44
N LEU A 530 -7.15 9.11 5.95
CA LEU A 530 -7.32 10.53 6.28
C LEU A 530 -7.58 11.41 5.05
N PHE A 531 -6.94 11.10 3.93
CA PHE A 531 -7.02 11.88 2.70
C PHE A 531 -7.97 11.30 1.65
N GLY A 532 -8.66 10.20 1.94
CA GLY A 532 -9.57 9.55 1.00
C GLY A 532 -8.89 8.83 -0.17
N GLY A 533 -7.68 8.30 0.05
CA GLY A 533 -7.00 7.40 -0.89
C GLY A 533 -7.55 5.99 -0.89
N ILE A 534 -8.25 5.60 0.18
CA ILE A 534 -9.04 4.36 0.28
C ILE A 534 -10.44 4.67 0.82
N ALA A 535 -11.38 3.78 0.56
CA ALA A 535 -12.63 3.73 1.30
C ALA A 535 -12.38 3.13 2.70
N VAL A 536 -13.11 3.60 3.71
CA VAL A 536 -13.03 3.10 5.09
C VAL A 536 -14.39 2.57 5.50
N ASN A 537 -14.45 1.30 5.91
CA ASN A 537 -15.69 0.63 6.30
C ASN A 537 -15.55 -0.19 7.60
N GLY A 538 -14.36 -0.15 8.24
CA GLY A 538 -14.08 -0.92 9.45
C GLY A 538 -15.02 -0.57 10.61
N LYS A 539 -15.36 -1.57 11.41
CA LYS A 539 -16.20 -1.41 12.61
C LYS A 539 -15.43 -1.89 13.84
N LEU A 540 -15.54 -1.15 14.92
CA LEU A 540 -14.86 -1.44 16.18
C LEU A 540 -15.31 -2.81 16.73
N PRO A 541 -14.42 -3.80 16.92
CA PRO A 541 -14.80 -5.14 17.34
C PRO A 541 -14.94 -5.30 18.87
N VAL A 542 -14.74 -4.23 19.63
CA VAL A 542 -14.73 -4.23 21.11
C VAL A 542 -15.38 -2.98 21.67
N ASN A 543 -15.74 -3.04 22.94
CA ASN A 543 -16.20 -1.86 23.70
C ASN A 543 -14.99 -1.10 24.26
N LEU A 544 -14.92 0.20 23.98
CA LEU A 544 -13.93 1.10 24.56
C LEU A 544 -14.61 1.99 25.61
N LYS A 545 -14.25 1.75 26.86
CA LYS A 545 -14.86 2.49 27.98
C LYS A 545 -14.63 4.00 27.79
N HIS A 546 -15.70 4.79 27.86
CA HIS A 546 -15.72 6.24 27.69
C HIS A 546 -15.29 6.76 26.31
N ILE A 547 -15.08 5.88 25.31
CA ILE A 547 -14.73 6.26 23.94
C ILE A 547 -15.86 5.86 22.99
N ALA A 548 -16.09 4.56 22.75
CA ALA A 548 -17.09 4.10 21.79
C ALA A 548 -17.56 2.67 22.08
N PRO A 549 -18.83 2.34 21.84
CA PRO A 549 -19.30 0.95 21.88
C PRO A 549 -18.81 0.15 20.68
N MET A 550 -18.81 -1.17 20.83
CA MET A 550 -18.60 -2.13 19.74
C MET A 550 -19.57 -1.86 18.58
N GLY A 551 -19.12 -2.12 17.36
CA GLY A 551 -19.88 -1.84 16.13
C GLY A 551 -19.79 -0.42 15.61
N THR A 552 -19.17 0.51 16.38
CA THR A 552 -18.98 1.89 15.95
C THR A 552 -17.99 1.95 14.78
N GLY A 553 -18.32 2.75 13.76
CA GLY A 553 -17.44 3.04 12.63
C GLY A 553 -18.18 3.90 11.61
N VAL A 554 -17.52 4.93 11.10
CA VAL A 554 -18.00 5.85 10.07
C VAL A 554 -17.45 5.41 8.74
N ASP A 555 -18.32 5.19 7.76
CA ASP A 555 -17.93 4.85 6.39
C ASP A 555 -17.46 6.10 5.66
N LEU A 556 -16.29 6.03 5.00
CA LEU A 556 -15.75 7.11 4.19
C LEU A 556 -15.52 6.64 2.74
N PRO A 557 -15.84 7.51 1.75
CA PRO A 557 -15.57 7.19 0.36
C PRO A 557 -14.09 7.37 0.00
N LYS A 558 -13.65 6.65 -1.04
CA LYS A 558 -12.41 6.98 -1.76
C LYS A 558 -12.68 8.16 -2.68
N ILE A 559 -11.87 9.21 -2.58
CA ILE A 559 -12.03 10.44 -3.38
C ILE A 559 -10.74 10.87 -4.11
N ARG A 560 -9.60 10.21 -3.82
CA ARG A 560 -8.28 10.53 -4.39
C ARG A 560 -7.55 9.29 -4.84
N LEU A 561 -6.46 9.48 -5.59
CA LEU A 561 -5.49 8.42 -5.87
C LEU A 561 -5.08 7.72 -4.59
N GLY A 562 -5.18 6.39 -4.59
CA GLY A 562 -4.59 5.56 -3.55
C GLY A 562 -3.11 5.28 -3.84
N TYR A 563 -2.40 4.75 -2.84
CA TYR A 563 -1.04 4.18 -3.01
C TYR A 563 -1.13 2.68 -2.76
N SER A 564 -0.64 1.92 -3.74
CA SER A 564 -0.84 0.48 -3.82
C SER A 564 0.43 -0.21 -4.34
N SER A 565 0.31 -1.39 -4.89
CA SER A 565 1.38 -2.09 -5.60
C SER A 565 0.83 -2.72 -6.90
N PRO A 566 1.68 -3.10 -7.86
CA PRO A 566 1.23 -3.66 -9.14
C PRO A 566 0.25 -4.82 -8.98
N VAL A 567 0.50 -5.72 -8.05
CA VAL A 567 -0.35 -6.90 -7.84
C VAL A 567 -1.75 -6.59 -7.34
N MET A 568 -1.91 -5.47 -6.64
CA MET A 568 -3.23 -5.03 -6.14
C MET A 568 -4.18 -4.67 -7.29
N GLU A 569 -3.62 -4.18 -8.40
CA GLU A 569 -4.36 -3.74 -9.58
C GLU A 569 -4.19 -4.73 -10.75
N GLY A 570 -3.91 -6.00 -10.45
CA GLY A 570 -3.82 -7.08 -11.44
C GLY A 570 -2.62 -7.00 -12.38
N MET A 571 -1.60 -6.24 -12.03
CA MET A 571 -0.36 -6.12 -12.80
C MET A 571 0.73 -7.05 -12.28
N SER A 572 1.59 -7.52 -13.18
CA SER A 572 2.73 -8.35 -12.82
C SER A 572 3.82 -7.55 -12.07
N GLN A 573 4.49 -8.18 -11.10
CA GLN A 573 5.72 -7.64 -10.49
C GLN A 573 6.87 -7.39 -11.49
N LEU A 574 6.79 -7.93 -12.69
CA LEU A 574 7.74 -7.63 -13.77
C LEU A 574 7.82 -6.14 -14.07
N LEU A 575 6.75 -5.38 -13.79
CA LEU A 575 6.75 -3.91 -13.92
C LEU A 575 7.94 -3.29 -13.18
N GLU A 576 8.07 -3.60 -11.88
CA GLU A 576 9.17 -3.05 -11.08
C GLU A 576 10.54 -3.42 -11.62
N HIS A 577 10.75 -4.70 -11.96
CA HIS A 577 12.03 -5.19 -12.49
C HIS A 577 12.40 -4.53 -13.82
N LYS A 578 11.43 -4.39 -14.74
CA LYS A 578 11.66 -3.75 -16.04
C LYS A 578 11.97 -2.27 -15.89
N VAL A 579 11.17 -1.56 -15.08
CA VAL A 579 11.40 -0.13 -14.82
C VAL A 579 12.74 0.10 -14.11
N ASP A 580 13.08 -0.70 -13.10
CA ASP A 580 14.38 -0.66 -12.41
C ASP A 580 15.54 -0.85 -13.40
N SER A 581 15.44 -1.82 -14.29
CA SER A 581 16.45 -2.11 -15.30
C SER A 581 16.64 -0.94 -16.26
N LEU A 582 15.54 -0.47 -16.88
CA LEU A 582 15.57 0.60 -17.88
C LEU A 582 16.07 1.92 -17.29
N ALA A 583 15.56 2.30 -16.10
CA ALA A 583 15.96 3.53 -15.44
C ALA A 583 17.43 3.52 -15.02
N ARG A 584 17.92 2.40 -14.48
CA ARG A 584 19.34 2.23 -14.12
C ARG A 584 20.27 2.24 -15.33
N VAL A 585 19.88 1.64 -16.44
CA VAL A 585 20.61 1.73 -17.72
C VAL A 585 20.68 3.18 -18.17
N GLY A 586 19.56 3.92 -18.11
CA GLY A 586 19.54 5.34 -18.46
C GLY A 586 20.51 6.19 -17.64
N VAL A 587 20.57 6.00 -16.32
CA VAL A 587 21.53 6.68 -15.43
C VAL A 587 22.97 6.23 -15.73
N ALA A 588 23.22 4.92 -15.86
CA ALA A 588 24.55 4.37 -16.08
C ALA A 588 25.18 4.81 -17.41
N THR A 589 24.36 4.93 -18.46
CA THR A 589 24.79 5.41 -19.80
C THR A 589 24.83 6.93 -19.91
N LYS A 590 24.53 7.64 -18.79
CA LYS A 590 24.45 9.11 -18.74
C LYS A 590 23.41 9.70 -19.71
N ALA A 591 22.34 8.97 -19.99
CA ALA A 591 21.22 9.49 -20.75
C ALA A 591 20.49 10.62 -19.98
N PHE A 592 20.50 10.51 -18.67
CA PHE A 592 20.04 11.54 -17.70
C PHE A 592 20.71 11.29 -16.34
N PRO A 593 20.87 12.32 -15.49
CA PRO A 593 21.45 12.16 -14.14
C PRO A 593 20.54 11.36 -13.21
N GLY A 594 19.24 11.60 -13.30
CA GLY A 594 18.23 10.92 -12.51
C GLY A 594 16.83 11.16 -13.06
N CYS A 595 15.86 10.41 -12.52
CA CYS A 595 14.47 10.45 -12.97
C CYS A 595 13.48 10.03 -11.89
N GLN A 596 12.21 10.39 -12.13
CA GLN A 596 11.03 9.85 -11.46
C GLN A 596 10.21 9.05 -12.48
N VAL A 597 9.73 7.87 -12.08
CA VAL A 597 8.80 7.03 -12.85
C VAL A 597 7.59 6.76 -11.98
N LEU A 598 6.40 7.15 -12.46
CA LEU A 598 5.15 6.90 -11.78
C LEU A 598 4.17 6.20 -12.72
N VAL A 599 3.51 5.17 -12.20
CA VAL A 599 2.41 4.48 -12.86
C VAL A 599 1.22 4.44 -11.91
N ALA A 600 0.05 4.84 -12.41
CA ALA A 600 -1.20 4.63 -11.69
C ALA A 600 -2.18 3.82 -12.56
N LYS A 601 -2.92 2.92 -11.91
CA LYS A 601 -3.90 2.01 -12.52
C LYS A 601 -5.15 1.97 -11.64
N ASP A 602 -6.32 2.06 -12.26
CA ASP A 602 -7.62 1.97 -11.58
C ASP A 602 -7.74 2.91 -10.35
N GLY A 603 -7.18 4.13 -10.48
CA GLY A 603 -7.21 5.13 -9.41
C GLY A 603 -6.23 4.89 -8.26
N ASN A 604 -5.22 4.02 -8.44
CA ASN A 604 -4.16 3.75 -7.47
C ASN A 604 -2.77 3.91 -8.10
N ILE A 605 -1.88 4.59 -7.43
CA ILE A 605 -0.45 4.64 -7.78
C ILE A 605 0.16 3.30 -7.42
N VAL A 606 0.55 2.54 -8.42
CA VAL A 606 1.10 1.19 -8.29
C VAL A 606 2.62 1.16 -8.37
N LEU A 607 3.22 2.24 -8.87
CA LEU A 607 4.66 2.41 -8.90
C LEU A 607 4.99 3.90 -8.80
N ASP A 608 5.88 4.26 -7.86
CA ASP A 608 6.40 5.62 -7.66
C ASP A 608 7.85 5.51 -7.24
N LYS A 609 8.76 5.50 -8.21
CA LYS A 609 10.19 5.25 -8.00
C LYS A 609 11.06 6.38 -8.52
N CYS A 610 12.16 6.59 -7.79
CA CYS A 610 13.17 7.63 -8.06
C CYS A 610 14.54 6.99 -8.26
N TYR A 611 15.30 7.48 -9.26
CA TYR A 611 16.60 6.93 -9.62
C TYR A 611 17.62 8.04 -9.81
N GLY A 612 18.90 7.74 -9.51
CA GLY A 612 20.03 8.61 -9.79
C GLY A 612 20.10 9.85 -8.90
N THR A 613 20.60 10.93 -9.46
CA THR A 613 20.93 12.18 -8.77
C THR A 613 20.36 13.39 -9.53
N LEU A 614 20.29 14.56 -8.89
CA LEU A 614 19.80 15.79 -9.52
C LEU A 614 20.63 16.20 -10.73
N ASP A 615 21.96 15.99 -10.64
CA ASP A 615 22.93 16.22 -11.69
C ASP A 615 24.09 15.21 -11.58
N PHE A 616 25.03 15.22 -12.53
CA PHE A 616 26.15 14.29 -12.56
C PHE A 616 27.28 14.61 -11.56
N VAL A 617 27.18 15.69 -10.79
CA VAL A 617 28.28 16.23 -9.97
C VAL A 617 27.96 16.25 -8.49
N SER A 618 26.77 16.74 -8.10
CA SER A 618 26.43 17.02 -6.69
C SER A 618 26.26 15.77 -5.83
N GLY A 619 25.98 14.61 -6.43
CA GLY A 619 25.66 13.39 -5.71
C GLY A 619 24.33 13.39 -4.98
N LYS A 620 23.55 14.48 -5.04
CA LYS A 620 22.27 14.62 -4.37
C LYS A 620 21.22 13.72 -5.05
N LYS A 621 20.60 12.81 -4.29
CA LYS A 621 19.64 11.84 -4.81
C LYS A 621 18.32 12.49 -5.23
N VAL A 622 17.74 11.96 -6.31
CA VAL A 622 16.35 12.23 -6.66
C VAL A 622 15.43 11.55 -5.63
N ASN A 623 14.37 12.24 -5.24
CA ASN A 623 13.30 11.73 -4.39
C ASN A 623 11.93 12.15 -4.97
N PHE A 624 10.83 11.72 -4.35
CA PHE A 624 9.48 11.99 -4.85
C PHE A 624 9.08 13.48 -4.80
N GLU A 625 9.78 14.30 -4.02
CA GLU A 625 9.57 15.77 -3.93
C GLU A 625 10.43 16.54 -4.94
N THR A 626 11.36 15.88 -5.63
CA THR A 626 12.23 16.53 -6.62
C THR A 626 11.41 17.14 -7.75
N ILE A 627 11.67 18.40 -8.04
CA ILE A 627 10.94 19.21 -9.02
C ILE A 627 11.71 19.27 -10.34
N TYR A 628 11.02 19.05 -11.46
CA TYR A 628 11.56 19.09 -12.81
C TYR A 628 10.95 20.21 -13.65
N ASP A 629 11.76 20.83 -14.50
CA ASP A 629 11.26 21.66 -15.60
C ASP A 629 10.53 20.77 -16.63
N LEU A 630 9.25 20.98 -16.79
CA LEU A 630 8.39 20.14 -17.62
C LEU A 630 8.52 20.44 -19.12
N ALA A 631 9.18 21.53 -19.50
CA ALA A 631 9.28 21.99 -20.88
C ALA A 631 7.89 21.99 -21.56
N SER A 632 7.76 21.37 -22.73
CA SER A 632 6.48 21.36 -23.49
C SER A 632 5.34 20.57 -22.84
N VAL A 633 5.59 19.75 -21.83
CA VAL A 633 4.51 19.16 -21.02
C VAL A 633 3.66 20.27 -20.38
N SER A 634 4.25 21.47 -20.12
CA SER A 634 3.53 22.68 -19.68
C SER A 634 2.37 23.08 -20.58
N LYS A 635 2.42 22.74 -21.87
CA LYS A 635 1.30 23.02 -22.79
C LYS A 635 0.03 22.31 -22.36
N ALA A 636 0.17 21.01 -22.07
CA ALA A 636 -0.96 20.15 -21.72
C ALA A 636 -1.32 20.22 -20.23
N THR A 637 -0.35 20.45 -19.33
CA THR A 637 -0.58 20.43 -17.87
C THR A 637 -0.62 21.85 -17.25
N GLY A 638 -0.17 22.86 -17.99
CA GLY A 638 -0.24 24.26 -17.62
C GLY A 638 -1.34 24.99 -18.39
N THR A 639 -1.12 25.26 -19.69
CA THR A 639 -2.02 26.12 -20.46
C THR A 639 -3.36 25.47 -20.76
N LEU A 640 -3.35 24.19 -21.16
CA LEU A 640 -4.57 23.53 -21.63
C LEU A 640 -5.68 23.44 -20.57
N PRO A 641 -5.42 23.07 -19.29
CA PRO A 641 -6.49 23.06 -18.28
C PRO A 641 -7.12 24.43 -18.06
N GLY A 642 -6.33 25.50 -18.12
CA GLY A 642 -6.82 26.87 -18.03
C GLY A 642 -7.72 27.26 -19.22
N VAL A 643 -7.34 26.84 -20.42
CA VAL A 643 -8.16 27.02 -21.66
C VAL A 643 -9.43 26.16 -21.58
N MET A 644 -9.34 24.91 -21.11
CA MET A 644 -10.51 24.03 -20.88
C MET A 644 -11.50 24.67 -19.91
N LEU A 645 -11.03 25.26 -18.82
CA LEU A 645 -11.88 25.94 -17.85
C LEU A 645 -12.53 27.22 -18.44
N ALA A 646 -11.79 27.95 -19.24
CA ALA A 646 -12.37 29.12 -19.95
C ALA A 646 -13.47 28.69 -20.95
N TYR A 647 -13.26 27.58 -21.66
CA TYR A 647 -14.27 26.94 -22.51
C TYR A 647 -15.48 26.47 -21.71
N ASP A 648 -15.26 25.76 -20.64
CA ASP A 648 -16.29 25.24 -19.74
C ASP A 648 -17.18 26.35 -19.15
N ARG A 649 -16.61 27.55 -18.98
CA ARG A 649 -17.32 28.76 -18.58
C ARG A 649 -17.95 29.53 -19.75
N ASN A 650 -17.95 28.97 -20.96
CA ASN A 650 -18.48 29.57 -22.18
C ASN A 650 -17.85 30.94 -22.51
N LEU A 651 -16.56 31.14 -22.21
CA LEU A 651 -15.87 32.41 -22.50
C LEU A 651 -15.41 32.53 -23.95
N PHE A 652 -15.33 31.44 -24.70
CA PHE A 652 -14.97 31.43 -26.11
C PHE A 652 -15.55 30.21 -26.85
N ASP A 653 -15.57 30.28 -28.19
CA ASP A 653 -15.91 29.17 -29.08
C ASP A 653 -14.65 28.63 -29.78
N LEU A 654 -14.54 27.31 -29.89
CA LEU A 654 -13.40 26.63 -30.54
C LEU A 654 -13.27 26.98 -32.01
N ASP A 655 -14.38 27.23 -32.71
CA ASP A 655 -14.43 27.51 -34.14
C ASP A 655 -14.43 28.99 -34.47
N ALA A 656 -14.46 29.85 -33.44
CA ALA A 656 -14.28 31.29 -33.62
C ALA A 656 -12.82 31.64 -33.97
N PHE A 657 -12.63 32.73 -34.68
CA PHE A 657 -11.30 33.26 -34.97
C PHE A 657 -10.62 33.75 -33.69
N ALA A 658 -9.36 33.35 -33.49
CA ALA A 658 -8.58 33.80 -32.36
C ALA A 658 -8.41 35.33 -32.30
N SER A 659 -8.46 36.02 -33.43
CA SER A 659 -8.43 37.48 -33.53
C SER A 659 -9.62 38.18 -32.85
N VAL A 660 -10.75 37.47 -32.64
CA VAL A 660 -11.86 37.97 -31.84
C VAL A 660 -11.39 38.25 -30.40
N TYR A 661 -10.62 37.36 -29.84
CA TYR A 661 -10.16 37.38 -28.45
C TYR A 661 -8.79 38.02 -28.28
N ILE A 662 -7.93 37.96 -29.32
CA ILE A 662 -6.56 38.47 -29.33
C ILE A 662 -6.44 39.65 -30.32
N PRO A 663 -6.60 40.93 -29.87
CA PRO A 663 -6.57 42.06 -30.76
C PRO A 663 -5.28 42.17 -31.59
N GLY A 664 -4.14 41.68 -31.07
CA GLY A 664 -2.85 41.69 -31.79
C GLY A 664 -2.80 40.86 -33.08
N LEU A 665 -3.83 40.03 -33.34
CA LEU A 665 -3.94 39.23 -34.56
C LEU A 665 -4.81 39.88 -35.63
N ARG A 666 -5.57 40.92 -35.29
CA ARG A 666 -6.49 41.63 -36.21
C ARG A 666 -5.70 42.35 -37.33
N ASN A 667 -6.24 42.29 -38.54
CA ASN A 667 -5.63 42.87 -39.72
C ASN A 667 -4.23 42.32 -40.05
N THR A 668 -3.92 41.10 -39.60
CA THR A 668 -2.70 40.35 -39.94
C THR A 668 -3.03 39.12 -40.77
N ASP A 669 -2.01 38.44 -41.29
CA ASP A 669 -2.18 37.13 -41.95
C ASP A 669 -2.76 36.00 -41.03
N LYS A 670 -2.98 36.31 -39.75
CA LYS A 670 -3.50 35.40 -38.70
C LYS A 670 -4.95 35.69 -38.34
N ASP A 671 -5.58 36.67 -38.92
CA ASP A 671 -6.93 37.14 -38.57
C ASP A 671 -7.98 36.01 -38.64
N SER A 672 -7.81 35.05 -39.57
CA SER A 672 -8.71 33.92 -39.79
C SER A 672 -8.24 32.59 -39.16
N ILE A 673 -7.31 32.61 -38.26
CA ILE A 673 -6.92 31.40 -37.50
C ILE A 673 -7.95 31.13 -36.42
N THR A 674 -8.55 29.92 -36.40
CA THR A 674 -9.49 29.53 -35.35
C THR A 674 -8.75 29.07 -34.09
N VAL A 675 -9.43 29.11 -32.95
CA VAL A 675 -8.88 28.54 -31.68
C VAL A 675 -8.61 27.03 -31.82
N ARG A 676 -9.46 26.31 -32.53
CA ARG A 676 -9.29 24.88 -32.86
C ARG A 676 -8.00 24.63 -33.64
N GLU A 677 -7.68 25.46 -34.64
CA GLU A 677 -6.43 25.36 -35.44
C GLU A 677 -5.19 25.57 -34.56
N LEU A 678 -5.26 26.46 -33.55
CA LEU A 678 -4.17 26.65 -32.59
C LEU A 678 -3.95 25.36 -31.77
N LEU A 679 -5.04 24.76 -31.28
CA LEU A 679 -4.98 23.56 -30.46
C LEU A 679 -4.50 22.32 -31.22
N TYR A 680 -4.84 22.18 -32.49
CA TYR A 680 -4.38 21.09 -33.35
C TYR A 680 -2.98 21.29 -33.94
N HIS A 681 -2.35 22.46 -33.74
CA HIS A 681 -1.11 22.88 -34.42
C HIS A 681 -1.27 22.93 -35.97
N GLU A 682 -2.41 23.35 -36.42
CA GLU A 682 -2.77 23.52 -37.85
C GLU A 682 -2.97 25.00 -38.25
N SER A 683 -2.46 25.89 -37.43
CA SER A 683 -2.57 27.35 -37.62
C SER A 683 -1.65 27.96 -38.71
N GLY A 684 -0.65 27.19 -39.16
CA GLY A 684 0.41 27.70 -40.02
C GLY A 684 1.49 28.53 -39.30
N MET A 685 1.42 28.69 -38.00
CA MET A 685 2.45 29.37 -37.19
C MET A 685 3.80 28.68 -37.31
N PRO A 686 4.94 29.42 -37.32
CA PRO A 686 6.26 28.81 -37.23
C PRO A 686 6.46 28.04 -35.91
N ALA A 687 7.40 27.12 -35.87
CA ALA A 687 7.60 26.24 -34.72
C ALA A 687 7.99 27.02 -33.44
N SER A 688 8.86 28.02 -33.56
CA SER A 688 9.35 28.86 -32.45
C SER A 688 9.88 30.19 -32.97
N LEU A 689 10.15 31.15 -32.07
CA LEU A 689 10.92 32.35 -32.35
C LEU A 689 12.43 32.04 -32.33
N ASN A 690 13.19 32.74 -33.12
CA ASN A 690 14.65 32.77 -32.95
C ASN A 690 15.01 33.75 -31.82
N MET A 691 15.13 33.25 -30.62
CA MET A 691 15.43 34.03 -29.41
C MET A 691 16.83 34.58 -29.42
N PHE A 692 17.77 33.96 -30.14
CA PHE A 692 19.14 34.49 -30.27
C PHE A 692 19.14 35.81 -31.04
N ASP A 693 18.48 35.87 -32.18
CA ASP A 693 18.36 37.10 -32.98
C ASP A 693 17.56 38.22 -32.26
N LEU A 694 16.57 37.80 -31.44
CA LEU A 694 15.76 38.75 -30.68
C LEU A 694 16.53 39.39 -29.53
N MET A 695 17.29 38.59 -28.79
CA MET A 695 17.89 38.98 -27.52
C MET A 695 19.32 39.54 -27.68
N MET A 696 20.01 39.28 -28.81
CA MET A 696 21.37 39.75 -29.03
C MET A 696 21.38 41.11 -29.74
N ASP A 697 22.27 41.99 -29.27
CA ASP A 697 22.48 43.32 -29.86
C ASP A 697 23.34 43.20 -31.11
N SER A 698 22.73 43.44 -32.27
CA SER A 698 23.38 43.37 -33.58
C SER A 698 24.51 44.39 -33.77
N THR A 699 24.58 45.42 -32.92
CA THR A 699 25.64 46.43 -32.96
C THR A 699 26.94 45.94 -32.28
N THR A 700 26.86 44.84 -31.50
CA THR A 700 28.02 44.33 -30.74
C THR A 700 28.88 43.30 -31.51
N TYR A 701 28.44 42.91 -32.69
CA TYR A 701 29.16 41.92 -33.52
C TYR A 701 29.02 42.22 -35.01
N THR A 702 29.89 41.64 -35.81
CA THR A 702 29.86 41.77 -37.27
C THR A 702 29.65 40.42 -37.95
N GLY A 703 28.88 40.37 -39.01
CA GLY A 703 28.61 39.18 -39.76
C GLY A 703 27.41 38.38 -39.18
N LYS A 704 27.51 37.05 -39.16
CA LYS A 704 26.43 36.18 -38.66
C LYS A 704 26.50 36.06 -37.14
N LEU A 705 25.38 35.96 -36.49
CA LEU A 705 25.33 35.67 -35.03
C LEU A 705 25.79 34.23 -34.67
N ILE A 706 25.43 33.28 -35.50
CA ILE A 706 25.73 31.84 -35.29
C ILE A 706 26.37 31.26 -36.57
N ASN A 707 27.41 30.44 -36.42
CA ASN A 707 28.07 29.71 -37.48
C ASN A 707 28.06 28.18 -37.21
N ARG A 708 28.06 27.39 -38.29
CA ARG A 708 28.05 25.91 -38.20
C ARG A 708 29.43 25.35 -37.79
N ARG A 709 30.52 26.09 -38.00
CA ARG A 709 31.91 25.65 -37.67
C ARG A 709 32.52 26.61 -36.66
N ARG A 710 33.26 26.03 -35.72
CA ARG A 710 34.10 26.78 -34.77
C ARG A 710 35.26 27.47 -35.52
N ASN A 711 35.54 28.70 -35.17
CA ASN A 711 36.71 29.42 -35.57
C ASN A 711 37.01 30.55 -34.55
N ASP A 712 37.96 31.45 -34.80
CA ASP A 712 38.41 32.51 -33.86
C ASP A 712 37.31 33.55 -33.53
N THR A 713 36.29 33.69 -34.37
CA THR A 713 35.14 34.58 -34.18
C THR A 713 33.96 33.82 -33.49
N TYR A 714 33.72 32.59 -33.86
CA TYR A 714 32.64 31.74 -33.39
C TYR A 714 33.15 30.70 -32.45
N THR A 715 33.41 31.07 -31.21
CA THR A 715 34.10 30.21 -30.21
C THR A 715 33.14 29.56 -29.23
N ILE A 716 31.96 30.13 -29.04
CA ILE A 716 31.01 29.70 -27.98
C ILE A 716 30.09 28.61 -28.54
N LYS A 717 30.29 27.37 -28.06
CA LYS A 717 29.44 26.25 -28.45
C LYS A 717 28.03 26.40 -27.87
N ILE A 718 27.00 26.43 -28.73
CA ILE A 718 25.59 26.48 -28.38
C ILE A 718 25.02 25.06 -28.44
N GLU A 719 25.14 24.43 -29.60
CA GLU A 719 24.71 23.04 -29.85
C GLU A 719 25.60 22.38 -30.89
N ASN A 720 25.29 21.13 -31.29
CA ASN A 720 26.05 20.46 -32.35
C ASN A 720 25.92 21.24 -33.66
N ASN A 721 27.05 21.61 -34.25
CA ASN A 721 27.15 22.42 -35.44
C ASN A 721 26.55 23.86 -35.31
N ALA A 722 26.57 24.44 -34.09
CA ALA A 722 26.16 25.80 -33.85
C ALA A 722 27.11 26.48 -32.86
N TYR A 723 27.84 27.50 -33.32
CA TYR A 723 28.77 28.28 -32.51
C TYR A 723 28.43 29.74 -32.57
N GLY A 724 28.24 30.35 -31.42
CA GLY A 724 27.90 31.77 -31.28
C GLY A 724 29.11 32.70 -31.41
N HIS A 725 28.85 33.89 -31.90
CA HIS A 725 29.85 34.97 -32.04
C HIS A 725 30.33 35.41 -30.67
N LYS A 726 31.65 35.43 -30.42
CA LYS A 726 32.24 35.72 -29.10
C LYS A 726 31.93 37.10 -28.55
N ASP A 727 31.78 38.10 -29.45
CA ASP A 727 31.55 39.50 -29.08
C ASP A 727 30.08 39.86 -28.93
N ALA A 728 29.15 38.99 -29.33
CA ALA A 728 27.71 39.24 -29.18
C ALA A 728 27.32 39.43 -27.70
N ARG A 729 26.53 40.45 -27.45
CA ARG A 729 26.03 40.79 -26.09
C ARG A 729 24.51 40.89 -26.14
N LEU A 730 23.89 40.68 -24.98
CA LEU A 730 22.45 40.85 -24.83
C LEU A 730 22.08 42.34 -25.01
N ARG A 731 20.94 42.58 -25.60
CA ARG A 731 20.33 43.92 -25.75
C ARG A 731 20.03 44.46 -24.35
N ARG A 732 20.56 45.68 -24.07
CA ARG A 732 20.40 46.36 -22.78
C ARG A 732 18.99 46.89 -22.52
N ASP A 733 18.20 47.08 -23.59
CA ASP A 733 16.78 47.45 -23.50
C ASP A 733 15.84 46.28 -23.19
N LEU A 734 16.33 45.02 -23.33
CA LEU A 734 15.55 43.79 -23.02
C LEU A 734 16.04 43.02 -21.80
N ALA A 735 17.33 43.16 -21.43
CA ALA A 735 17.88 42.41 -20.29
C ALA A 735 18.92 43.25 -19.54
N SER A 736 18.98 43.06 -18.21
CA SER A 736 19.94 43.71 -17.33
C SER A 736 20.68 42.68 -16.47
N ALA A 737 21.95 42.91 -16.18
CA ALA A 737 22.73 42.13 -15.22
C ALA A 737 22.33 42.45 -13.76
N GLU A 738 21.76 43.62 -13.52
CA GLU A 738 21.38 44.09 -12.19
C GLU A 738 19.86 44.28 -12.11
N LYS A 739 19.31 44.09 -10.92
CA LYS A 739 17.92 44.45 -10.60
C LYS A 739 17.82 45.98 -10.52
N THR A 740 17.28 46.61 -11.55
CA THR A 740 17.06 48.04 -11.63
C THR A 740 15.62 48.34 -12.00
N GLY A 741 15.18 49.63 -11.90
CA GLY A 741 13.82 50.02 -12.23
C GLY A 741 13.43 49.63 -13.66
N GLY A 742 12.41 48.83 -13.79
CA GLY A 742 11.92 48.20 -15.04
C GLY A 742 12.47 46.81 -15.31
N PHE A 743 13.61 46.38 -14.71
CA PHE A 743 14.17 45.03 -14.83
C PHE A 743 14.09 44.31 -13.48
N GLU A 744 12.88 43.83 -13.12
CA GLU A 744 12.61 43.25 -11.80
C GLU A 744 12.44 41.74 -11.84
N ILE A 745 12.17 41.14 -12.99
CA ILE A 745 11.87 39.74 -13.17
C ILE A 745 13.17 39.00 -13.41
N LYS A 746 13.52 38.08 -12.51
CA LYS A 746 14.76 37.29 -12.59
C LYS A 746 14.63 36.15 -13.60
N ALA A 747 15.40 36.19 -14.68
CA ALA A 747 15.46 35.19 -15.74
C ALA A 747 16.59 34.15 -15.51
N ALA A 748 17.67 34.55 -14.79
CA ALA A 748 18.77 33.70 -14.34
C ALA A 748 19.50 34.41 -13.19
N ASP A 749 20.49 33.79 -12.59
CA ASP A 749 21.31 34.48 -11.60
C ASP A 749 22.10 35.62 -12.30
N GLY A 750 21.94 36.85 -11.78
CA GLY A 750 22.53 38.05 -12.44
C GLY A 750 21.97 38.35 -13.83
N LEU A 751 20.72 37.97 -14.08
CA LEU A 751 20.02 38.29 -15.32
C LEU A 751 18.55 38.58 -15.05
N TYR A 752 18.12 39.80 -15.42
CA TYR A 752 16.78 40.33 -15.19
C TYR A 752 16.15 40.79 -16.49
N VAL A 753 14.82 40.62 -16.62
CA VAL A 753 14.01 41.08 -17.74
C VAL A 753 12.90 42.01 -17.26
N SER A 754 12.26 42.70 -18.17
CA SER A 754 11.20 43.66 -17.91
C SER A 754 9.87 43.24 -18.55
N LYS A 755 8.80 43.95 -18.20
CA LYS A 755 7.52 43.83 -18.92
C LYS A 755 7.70 44.18 -20.41
N ALA A 756 8.53 45.16 -20.76
CA ALA A 756 8.81 45.53 -22.15
C ALA A 756 9.47 44.37 -22.94
N THR A 757 10.26 43.51 -22.24
CA THR A 757 10.82 42.30 -22.86
C THR A 757 9.69 41.33 -23.23
N PHE A 758 8.75 41.09 -22.33
CA PHE A 758 7.56 40.28 -22.59
C PHE A 758 6.74 40.85 -23.77
N ASP A 759 6.43 42.16 -23.73
CA ASP A 759 5.67 42.82 -24.77
C ASP A 759 6.37 42.73 -26.14
N THR A 760 7.71 42.85 -26.19
CA THR A 760 8.52 42.66 -27.40
C THR A 760 8.41 41.22 -27.93
N ILE A 761 8.49 40.23 -27.07
CA ILE A 761 8.34 38.81 -27.46
C ILE A 761 6.94 38.56 -28.02
N MET A 762 5.89 39.00 -27.34
CA MET A 762 4.52 38.88 -27.83
C MET A 762 4.29 39.59 -29.14
N GLY A 763 4.84 40.81 -29.30
CA GLY A 763 4.81 41.53 -30.56
C GLY A 763 5.47 40.76 -31.71
N ARG A 764 6.58 40.08 -31.46
CA ARG A 764 7.20 39.19 -32.46
C ARG A 764 6.33 37.96 -32.77
N ILE A 765 5.61 37.43 -31.80
CA ILE A 765 4.68 36.30 -32.01
C ILE A 765 3.52 36.75 -32.90
N TYR A 766 2.90 37.92 -32.64
CA TYR A 766 1.80 38.45 -33.44
C TYR A 766 2.22 38.76 -34.88
N ASN A 767 3.48 39.18 -35.09
CA ASN A 767 4.02 39.51 -36.39
C ASN A 767 4.82 38.36 -37.05
N ALA A 768 4.87 37.16 -36.44
CA ALA A 768 5.55 36.03 -37.05
C ALA A 768 4.84 35.61 -38.33
N ARG A 769 5.59 35.53 -39.45
CA ARG A 769 5.03 35.19 -40.77
C ARG A 769 4.50 33.78 -40.79
N LEU A 770 3.28 33.58 -41.25
CA LEU A 770 2.70 32.27 -41.44
C LEU A 770 3.44 31.47 -42.51
N ARG A 771 3.46 30.16 -42.32
CA ARG A 771 3.88 29.21 -43.36
C ARG A 771 2.80 29.13 -44.44
N PRO A 772 3.17 28.82 -45.68
CA PRO A 772 2.22 28.77 -46.82
C PRO A 772 1.11 27.69 -46.65
N SER A 773 1.28 26.77 -45.74
CA SER A 773 0.35 25.66 -45.51
C SER A 773 -0.10 25.61 -44.07
N LYS A 774 -1.39 25.40 -43.84
CA LYS A 774 -2.02 25.14 -42.53
C LYS A 774 -1.95 23.65 -42.12
N LYS A 775 -1.23 22.80 -42.89
CA LYS A 775 -0.98 21.40 -42.44
C LYS A 775 -0.26 21.39 -41.11
N PHE A 776 -0.45 20.28 -40.38
CA PHE A 776 0.18 20.06 -39.08
C PHE A 776 1.65 20.54 -39.05
N ASN A 777 1.91 21.45 -38.14
CA ASN A 777 3.25 21.93 -37.80
C ASN A 777 3.30 22.28 -36.33
N TYR A 778 3.97 21.42 -35.54
CA TYR A 778 4.11 21.68 -34.10
C TYR A 778 4.68 23.09 -33.85
N SER A 779 3.91 23.92 -33.19
CA SER A 779 4.27 25.31 -32.90
C SER A 779 4.14 25.63 -31.41
N CYS A 780 5.22 26.06 -30.81
CA CYS A 780 5.22 26.62 -29.45
C CYS A 780 4.40 27.92 -29.39
N LEU A 781 4.36 28.65 -30.47
CA LEU A 781 3.72 29.97 -30.53
C LEU A 781 2.19 29.89 -30.39
N ASN A 782 1.59 28.80 -30.85
CA ASN A 782 0.17 28.54 -30.65
C ASN A 782 -0.25 28.60 -29.18
N PHE A 783 0.54 27.98 -28.32
CA PHE A 783 0.25 27.96 -26.88
C PHE A 783 0.56 29.30 -26.20
N CYS A 784 1.51 30.08 -26.73
CA CYS A 784 1.69 31.48 -26.29
C CYS A 784 0.44 32.30 -26.59
N LEU A 785 -0.17 32.12 -27.78
CA LEU A 785 -1.43 32.78 -28.15
C LEU A 785 -2.61 32.30 -27.30
N LEU A 786 -2.70 30.99 -27.03
CA LEU A 786 -3.76 30.43 -26.17
C LEU A 786 -3.68 30.96 -24.73
N MET A 787 -2.48 31.12 -24.18
CA MET A 787 -2.28 31.75 -22.86
C MET A 787 -2.68 33.23 -22.88
N ASP A 788 -2.30 33.95 -23.91
CA ASP A 788 -2.69 35.39 -24.06
C ASP A 788 -4.21 35.52 -24.15
N MET A 789 -4.87 34.66 -24.94
CA MET A 789 -6.33 34.58 -25.02
C MET A 789 -6.95 34.32 -23.66
N GLU A 790 -6.48 33.29 -22.94
CA GLU A 790 -6.98 32.95 -21.62
C GLU A 790 -6.89 34.12 -20.63
N GLN A 791 -5.72 34.76 -20.55
CA GLN A 791 -5.53 35.93 -19.67
C GLN A 791 -6.46 37.10 -20.01
N ARG A 792 -6.73 37.32 -21.29
CA ARG A 792 -7.65 38.38 -21.74
C ARG A 792 -9.10 38.04 -21.39
N LEU A 793 -9.51 36.80 -21.56
CA LEU A 793 -10.87 36.35 -21.27
C LEU A 793 -11.15 36.34 -19.77
N THR A 794 -10.18 35.91 -18.96
CA THR A 794 -10.36 35.76 -17.52
C THR A 794 -10.02 37.01 -16.71
N GLY A 795 -9.19 37.91 -17.27
CA GLY A 795 -8.64 39.06 -16.54
C GLY A 795 -7.59 38.71 -15.49
N VAL A 796 -7.20 37.45 -15.39
CA VAL A 796 -6.28 36.91 -14.39
C VAL A 796 -4.96 36.48 -15.05
N LYS A 797 -3.83 36.67 -14.38
CA LYS A 797 -2.55 36.17 -14.86
C LYS A 797 -2.56 34.65 -14.89
N HIS A 798 -1.95 34.05 -15.92
CA HIS A 798 -1.99 32.62 -16.15
C HIS A 798 -1.49 31.75 -14.95
N ASP A 799 -0.36 32.13 -14.37
CA ASP A 799 0.19 31.43 -13.20
C ASP A 799 -0.76 31.46 -11.99
N GLN A 800 -1.44 32.58 -11.76
CA GLN A 800 -2.46 32.72 -10.71
C GLN A 800 -3.74 31.94 -11.05
N TRP A 801 -4.17 31.97 -12.33
CA TRP A 801 -5.34 31.22 -12.79
C TRP A 801 -5.19 29.74 -12.57
N MET A 802 -4.03 29.18 -12.93
CA MET A 802 -3.71 27.77 -12.75
C MET A 802 -3.56 27.40 -11.28
N GLU A 803 -2.89 28.21 -10.48
CA GLU A 803 -2.71 27.96 -9.04
C GLU A 803 -4.06 27.88 -8.33
N GLN A 804 -4.92 28.87 -8.54
CA GLN A 804 -6.21 29.01 -7.82
C GLN A 804 -7.25 27.97 -8.23
N ASN A 805 -7.27 27.59 -9.51
CA ASN A 805 -8.32 26.71 -10.03
C ASN A 805 -7.91 25.25 -10.09
N PHE A 806 -6.61 24.92 -10.12
CA PHE A 806 -6.12 23.55 -10.27
C PHE A 806 -5.09 23.15 -9.22
N TYR A 807 -3.88 23.77 -9.18
CA TYR A 807 -2.76 23.19 -8.43
C TYR A 807 -3.00 23.19 -6.92
N ALA A 808 -3.40 24.31 -6.34
CA ALA A 808 -3.68 24.39 -4.91
C ALA A 808 -4.83 23.47 -4.51
N PRO A 809 -6.03 23.50 -5.15
CA PRO A 809 -7.13 22.62 -4.77
C PRO A 809 -6.87 21.13 -5.01
N LEU A 810 -6.05 20.74 -6.00
CA LEU A 810 -5.61 19.37 -6.21
C LEU A 810 -4.64 18.88 -5.12
N GLY A 811 -4.09 19.78 -4.32
CA GLY A 811 -3.01 19.48 -3.40
C GLY A 811 -1.68 19.25 -4.13
N SER A 812 -1.50 19.83 -5.33
CA SER A 812 -0.29 19.72 -6.15
C SER A 812 0.75 20.76 -5.72
N TYR A 813 1.23 20.63 -4.48
CA TYR A 813 2.09 21.63 -3.83
C TYR A 813 3.42 21.87 -4.56
N HIS A 814 3.98 20.84 -5.20
CA HIS A 814 5.25 20.91 -5.93
C HIS A 814 5.08 21.33 -7.41
N THR A 815 3.89 21.81 -7.79
CA THR A 815 3.59 22.28 -9.13
C THR A 815 3.45 23.80 -9.16
N GLY A 816 4.07 24.45 -10.15
CA GLY A 816 3.91 25.89 -10.34
C GLY A 816 4.96 26.52 -11.24
N TYR A 817 4.73 27.78 -11.56
CA TYR A 817 5.64 28.63 -12.30
C TYR A 817 6.62 29.34 -11.36
N ARG A 818 7.78 29.76 -11.87
CA ARG A 818 8.80 30.49 -11.10
C ARG A 818 9.16 29.76 -9.79
N PRO A 819 9.67 28.54 -9.87
CA PRO A 819 9.80 27.65 -8.73
C PRO A 819 10.62 28.22 -7.56
N LEU A 820 11.62 29.07 -7.83
CA LEU A 820 12.46 29.71 -6.80
C LEU A 820 11.71 30.69 -5.89
N ASN A 821 10.44 31.01 -6.19
CA ASN A 821 9.58 31.78 -5.29
C ASN A 821 9.08 30.92 -4.10
N ARG A 822 9.06 29.60 -4.23
CA ARG A 822 8.53 28.67 -3.22
C ARG A 822 9.55 27.64 -2.75
N TRP A 823 10.46 27.23 -3.61
CA TRP A 823 11.43 26.15 -3.35
C TRP A 823 12.86 26.64 -3.53
N THR A 824 13.80 25.87 -3.02
CA THR A 824 15.23 26.15 -3.18
C THR A 824 15.80 25.41 -4.39
N LYS A 825 16.97 25.80 -4.84
CA LYS A 825 17.71 25.03 -5.88
C LYS A 825 17.97 23.59 -5.45
N ASN A 826 17.96 23.32 -4.16
CA ASN A 826 18.14 21.98 -3.62
C ASN A 826 16.98 21.02 -3.92
N ASP A 827 15.81 21.56 -4.21
CA ASP A 827 14.59 20.81 -4.45
C ASP A 827 14.34 20.60 -5.96
N ILE A 828 15.13 21.29 -6.81
CA ILE A 828 14.90 21.37 -8.24
C ILE A 828 16.05 20.71 -9.00
N ALA A 829 15.73 19.88 -9.99
CA ALA A 829 16.75 19.32 -10.89
C ALA A 829 17.25 20.40 -11.88
N PRO A 830 18.57 20.66 -11.98
CA PRO A 830 19.11 21.61 -12.96
C PRO A 830 18.96 21.08 -14.40
N THR A 831 18.84 21.97 -15.35
CA THR A 831 18.78 21.64 -16.76
C THR A 831 20.16 21.88 -17.43
N GLU A 832 20.22 22.62 -18.49
CA GLU A 832 21.36 22.79 -19.37
C GLU A 832 22.40 23.80 -18.85
N GLN A 833 23.67 23.58 -19.16
CA GLN A 833 24.70 24.59 -19.12
C GLN A 833 24.54 25.49 -20.37
N ASP A 834 23.83 26.59 -20.23
CA ASP A 834 23.71 27.60 -21.31
C ASP A 834 24.95 28.48 -21.38
N ASN A 835 25.73 28.30 -22.41
CA ASN A 835 26.99 28.99 -22.59
C ASN A 835 26.85 30.34 -23.32
N TYR A 836 25.67 30.68 -23.87
CA TYR A 836 25.52 31.79 -24.78
C TYR A 836 24.57 32.91 -24.29
N LEU A 837 23.31 32.58 -24.02
CA LEU A 837 22.34 33.58 -23.57
C LEU A 837 22.47 33.85 -22.06
N ARG A 838 22.36 32.81 -21.21
CA ARG A 838 22.36 32.98 -19.75
C ARG A 838 23.76 32.81 -19.13
N ARG A 839 24.67 32.14 -19.81
CA ARG A 839 26.11 31.91 -19.47
C ARG A 839 26.29 31.21 -18.11
N GLN A 840 25.37 30.30 -17.76
CA GLN A 840 25.38 29.57 -16.51
C GLN A 840 24.58 28.28 -16.64
N THR A 841 24.68 27.39 -15.64
CA THR A 841 23.73 26.27 -15.52
C THR A 841 22.35 26.80 -15.19
N VAL A 842 21.37 26.46 -16.00
CA VAL A 842 19.96 26.80 -15.78
C VAL A 842 19.39 25.95 -14.67
N HIS A 843 19.25 26.53 -13.48
CA HIS A 843 18.88 25.82 -12.27
C HIS A 843 17.79 26.57 -11.50
N GLY A 844 16.55 26.08 -11.53
CA GLY A 844 15.38 26.73 -10.97
C GLY A 844 14.82 27.85 -11.86
N TYR A 845 15.32 27.96 -13.08
CA TYR A 845 14.81 28.82 -14.14
C TYR A 845 14.38 27.98 -15.33
N VAL A 846 13.47 28.52 -16.15
CA VAL A 846 12.92 27.82 -17.32
C VAL A 846 14.00 27.56 -18.35
N HIS A 847 14.06 26.33 -18.86
CA HIS A 847 15.01 25.97 -19.93
C HIS A 847 14.65 26.63 -21.26
N ASP A 848 13.38 26.60 -21.66
CA ASP A 848 12.90 27.22 -22.90
C ASP A 848 13.18 28.71 -22.91
N GLU A 849 13.85 29.18 -23.94
CA GLU A 849 14.35 30.56 -24.01
C GLU A 849 13.17 31.57 -24.14
N THR A 850 12.11 31.26 -24.91
CA THR A 850 10.95 32.11 -25.05
C THR A 850 10.24 32.31 -23.73
N ALA A 851 9.98 31.22 -23.00
CA ALA A 851 9.35 31.27 -21.69
C ALA A 851 10.24 31.94 -20.64
N ASN A 852 11.53 31.68 -20.67
CA ASN A 852 12.50 32.28 -19.74
C ASN A 852 12.54 33.79 -19.83
N PHE A 853 12.76 34.32 -21.04
CA PHE A 853 12.82 35.77 -21.27
C PHE A 853 11.43 36.44 -21.22
N SER A 854 10.33 35.66 -21.29
CA SER A 854 8.98 36.11 -20.94
C SER A 854 8.74 36.23 -19.43
N GLY A 855 9.77 36.07 -18.60
CA GLY A 855 9.67 36.17 -17.15
C GLY A 855 9.29 34.88 -16.45
N GLY A 856 9.49 33.74 -17.09
CA GLY A 856 9.30 32.41 -16.50
C GLY A 856 7.85 31.91 -16.53
N VAL A 857 6.92 32.59 -17.16
CA VAL A 857 5.52 32.17 -17.34
C VAL A 857 5.16 32.39 -18.83
N GLN A 858 4.95 31.30 -19.55
CA GLN A 858 4.51 31.34 -20.93
C GLN A 858 3.69 30.07 -21.26
N GLY A 859 2.81 30.18 -22.26
CA GLY A 859 1.91 29.10 -22.62
C GLY A 859 2.58 27.85 -23.17
N ASN A 860 3.77 27.98 -23.74
CA ASN A 860 4.49 26.85 -24.34
C ASN A 860 5.39 26.09 -23.39
N ALA A 861 5.80 26.68 -22.26
CA ALA A 861 6.71 26.11 -21.26
C ALA A 861 6.71 26.99 -19.99
N GLY A 862 7.43 26.55 -18.94
CA GLY A 862 7.62 27.32 -17.72
C GLY A 862 7.02 26.68 -16.48
N LEU A 863 6.24 25.63 -16.63
CA LEU A 863 5.73 24.86 -15.50
C LEU A 863 6.80 23.90 -14.97
N PHE A 864 6.89 23.84 -13.66
CA PHE A 864 7.72 22.89 -12.91
C PHE A 864 6.82 22.00 -12.06
N SER A 865 7.17 20.71 -11.94
CA SER A 865 6.40 19.76 -11.14
C SER A 865 7.21 18.52 -10.77
N ASN A 866 6.59 17.63 -9.98
CA ASN A 866 7.01 16.25 -9.76
C ASN A 866 5.97 15.25 -10.32
N ALA A 867 6.32 13.97 -10.35
CA ALA A 867 5.45 12.96 -10.95
C ALA A 867 4.15 12.76 -10.15
N ASN A 868 4.22 12.81 -8.82
CA ASN A 868 3.07 12.61 -7.94
C ASN A 868 2.01 13.72 -8.13
N ASP A 869 2.42 14.96 -8.24
CA ASP A 869 1.48 16.07 -8.42
C ASP A 869 0.85 16.07 -9.81
N LEU A 870 1.62 15.72 -10.85
CA LEU A 870 1.06 15.54 -12.19
C LEU A 870 0.02 14.42 -12.25
N ALA A 871 0.22 13.34 -11.49
CA ALA A 871 -0.73 12.23 -11.45
C ALA A 871 -2.11 12.66 -10.95
N LYS A 872 -2.17 13.62 -10.02
CA LYS A 872 -3.45 14.18 -9.50
C LYS A 872 -4.24 14.88 -10.60
N LEU A 873 -3.58 15.67 -11.43
CA LEU A 873 -4.19 16.34 -12.58
C LEU A 873 -4.62 15.31 -13.63
N CYS A 874 -3.80 14.32 -13.94
CA CYS A 874 -4.15 13.24 -14.86
C CYS A 874 -5.36 12.43 -14.38
N GLN A 875 -5.43 12.13 -13.07
CA GLN A 875 -6.57 11.43 -12.49
C GLN A 875 -7.84 12.27 -12.52
N MET A 876 -7.73 13.57 -12.33
CA MET A 876 -8.87 14.47 -12.47
C MET A 876 -9.49 14.37 -13.87
N TRP A 877 -8.68 14.30 -14.94
CA TRP A 877 -9.20 14.06 -16.29
C TRP A 877 -9.81 12.66 -16.44
N LEU A 878 -9.17 11.59 -15.93
CA LEU A 878 -9.74 10.23 -15.98
C LEU A 878 -11.09 10.14 -15.28
N ASN A 879 -11.28 10.91 -14.21
CA ASN A 879 -12.53 10.98 -13.46
C ASN A 879 -13.55 11.94 -14.09
N GLY A 880 -13.39 12.36 -15.35
CA GLY A 880 -14.32 13.27 -16.03
C GLY A 880 -14.41 14.65 -15.38
N GLY A 881 -13.29 15.17 -14.89
CA GLY A 881 -13.18 16.51 -14.32
C GLY A 881 -13.34 16.60 -12.81
N GLU A 882 -13.31 15.47 -12.08
CA GLU A 882 -13.50 15.43 -10.63
C GLU A 882 -12.29 14.82 -9.91
N TYR A 883 -11.90 15.41 -8.76
CA TYR A 883 -10.87 14.86 -7.89
C TYR A 883 -11.00 15.43 -6.47
N GLY A 884 -10.79 14.58 -5.46
CA GLY A 884 -10.83 14.99 -4.06
C GLY A 884 -12.21 15.45 -3.58
N GLY A 885 -13.30 14.99 -4.22
CA GLY A 885 -14.67 15.40 -3.94
C GLY A 885 -15.05 16.77 -4.53
N ARG A 886 -14.19 17.34 -5.38
CA ARG A 886 -14.40 18.64 -6.05
C ARG A 886 -14.46 18.47 -7.57
N ARG A 887 -15.40 19.16 -8.22
CA ARG A 887 -15.47 19.26 -9.68
C ARG A 887 -14.66 20.47 -10.15
N TYR A 888 -13.75 20.22 -11.07
CA TYR A 888 -12.85 21.20 -11.70
C TYR A 888 -13.33 21.60 -13.10
N LEU A 889 -13.85 20.64 -13.84
CA LEU A 889 -14.35 20.76 -15.21
C LEU A 889 -15.64 19.95 -15.35
N SER A 890 -16.52 20.33 -16.29
CA SER A 890 -17.62 19.45 -16.67
C SER A 890 -17.09 18.20 -17.37
N GLN A 891 -17.85 17.12 -17.27
CA GLN A 891 -17.53 15.87 -17.95
C GLN A 891 -17.48 16.07 -19.46
N GLU A 892 -18.41 16.84 -20.01
CA GLU A 892 -18.54 17.16 -21.43
C GLU A 892 -17.26 17.87 -21.94
N THR A 893 -16.75 18.84 -21.20
CA THR A 893 -15.50 19.53 -21.56
C THR A 893 -14.31 18.58 -21.55
N VAL A 894 -14.18 17.76 -20.52
CA VAL A 894 -13.09 16.76 -20.46
C VAL A 894 -13.19 15.80 -21.63
N GLU A 895 -14.37 15.24 -21.91
CA GLU A 895 -14.57 14.32 -23.03
C GLU A 895 -14.26 14.97 -24.37
N LEU A 896 -14.72 16.19 -24.60
CA LEU A 896 -14.45 16.94 -25.83
C LEU A 896 -12.94 17.06 -26.06
N PHE A 897 -12.18 17.52 -25.08
CA PHE A 897 -10.76 17.79 -25.27
C PHE A 897 -9.90 16.53 -25.33
N THR A 898 -10.23 15.49 -24.56
CA THR A 898 -9.45 14.25 -24.51
C THR A 898 -9.76 13.29 -25.65
N LYS A 899 -11.02 13.22 -26.12
CA LYS A 899 -11.44 12.32 -27.21
C LYS A 899 -11.22 12.91 -28.61
N SER A 900 -11.27 14.23 -28.75
CA SER A 900 -11.11 14.89 -30.08
C SER A 900 -9.73 14.59 -30.69
N LYS A 901 -9.76 14.39 -32.03
CA LYS A 901 -8.57 14.20 -32.85
C LYS A 901 -8.72 15.02 -34.12
N SER A 902 -7.62 15.61 -34.62
CA SER A 902 -7.60 16.25 -35.91
C SER A 902 -7.91 15.25 -37.02
N PRO A 903 -8.67 15.63 -38.05
CA PRO A 903 -8.90 14.80 -39.24
C PRO A 903 -7.65 14.63 -40.12
N THR A 904 -6.61 15.45 -39.93
CA THR A 904 -5.43 15.50 -40.82
C THR A 904 -4.16 14.99 -40.14
N CYS A 905 -4.16 14.82 -38.83
CA CYS A 905 -2.98 14.36 -38.07
C CYS A 905 -3.39 13.66 -36.77
N ARG A 906 -2.40 13.10 -36.03
CA ARG A 906 -2.66 12.41 -34.77
C ARG A 906 -3.04 13.32 -33.59
N ARG A 907 -2.92 14.64 -33.69
CA ARG A 907 -3.11 15.57 -32.57
C ARG A 907 -4.56 15.65 -32.10
N GLY A 908 -4.74 15.69 -30.78
CA GLY A 908 -5.97 16.09 -30.13
C GLY A 908 -6.02 17.59 -29.84
N LEU A 909 -7.10 18.08 -29.22
CA LEU A 909 -7.25 19.48 -28.78
C LEU A 909 -6.22 19.76 -27.65
N GLY A 910 -5.01 20.14 -28.06
CA GLY A 910 -3.89 20.46 -27.17
C GLY A 910 -3.10 19.25 -26.70
N PHE A 911 -3.57 18.05 -26.86
CA PHE A 911 -2.86 16.81 -26.52
C PHE A 911 -2.14 16.19 -27.72
N ASP A 912 -1.09 15.43 -27.46
CA ASP A 912 -0.53 14.45 -28.38
C ASP A 912 -1.24 13.11 -28.19
N LYS A 913 -1.31 12.29 -29.25
CA LYS A 913 -1.96 11.00 -29.27
C LYS A 913 -1.09 9.96 -29.98
N PRO A 914 -1.32 8.67 -29.79
CA PRO A 914 -0.68 7.62 -30.58
C PRO A 914 -0.95 7.81 -32.09
N ASP A 915 0.04 7.48 -32.92
CA ASP A 915 -0.18 7.36 -34.35
C ASP A 915 -0.48 5.89 -34.66
N VAL A 916 -1.76 5.55 -34.72
CA VAL A 916 -2.23 4.19 -34.97
C VAL A 916 -2.11 3.79 -36.45
N THR A 917 -1.84 4.77 -37.33
CA THR A 917 -1.67 4.53 -38.80
C THR A 917 -0.21 4.38 -39.19
N ASP A 918 0.71 4.94 -38.41
CA ASP A 918 2.16 4.85 -38.60
C ASP A 918 2.83 4.70 -37.22
N PRO A 919 2.91 3.47 -36.72
CA PRO A 919 3.49 3.21 -35.38
C PRO A 919 4.93 3.70 -35.23
N ASP A 920 5.73 3.67 -36.28
CA ASP A 920 7.13 4.16 -36.27
C ASP A 920 7.23 5.67 -35.98
N ARG A 921 6.16 6.41 -36.23
CA ARG A 921 6.05 7.86 -35.92
C ARG A 921 5.28 8.14 -34.66
N SER A 922 4.77 7.10 -34.01
CA SER A 922 4.06 7.26 -32.75
C SER A 922 5.00 7.77 -31.65
N PRO A 923 4.58 8.73 -30.84
CA PRO A 923 5.36 9.15 -29.67
C PRO A 923 5.23 8.20 -28.47
N THR A 924 4.41 7.16 -28.62
CA THR A 924 4.09 6.17 -27.59
C THR A 924 4.63 4.78 -27.96
N THR A 925 4.37 3.76 -27.15
CA THR A 925 4.49 2.36 -27.54
C THR A 925 3.35 1.96 -28.49
N GLU A 926 3.55 0.94 -29.31
CA GLU A 926 2.53 0.35 -30.17
C GLU A 926 1.37 -0.29 -29.37
N LEU A 927 1.61 -0.63 -28.12
CA LEU A 927 0.60 -1.20 -27.23
C LEU A 927 -0.41 -0.18 -26.70
N ALA A 928 -0.14 1.12 -26.88
CA ALA A 928 -1.02 2.18 -26.39
C ALA A 928 -2.33 2.24 -27.20
N THR A 929 -3.47 2.35 -26.49
CA THR A 929 -4.78 2.46 -27.13
C THR A 929 -4.93 3.75 -27.92
N ALA A 930 -5.81 3.79 -28.89
CA ALA A 930 -6.11 4.99 -29.69
C ALA A 930 -6.70 6.12 -28.81
N ALA A 931 -7.28 5.79 -27.67
CA ALA A 931 -7.83 6.74 -26.71
C ALA A 931 -6.75 7.47 -25.91
N THR A 932 -5.55 6.91 -25.83
CA THR A 932 -4.41 7.51 -25.10
C THR A 932 -4.16 8.96 -25.52
N TYR A 933 -3.90 9.82 -24.53
CA TYR A 933 -3.53 11.21 -24.71
C TYR A 933 -2.44 11.65 -23.73
N GLY A 934 -1.67 12.63 -24.09
CA GLY A 934 -0.58 13.12 -23.24
C GLY A 934 0.29 14.15 -23.92
N HIS A 935 1.52 14.33 -23.47
CA HIS A 935 2.48 15.22 -24.10
C HIS A 935 3.94 14.89 -23.74
N LEU A 936 4.85 15.22 -24.63
CA LEU A 936 6.29 15.08 -24.47
C LEU A 936 6.96 16.42 -24.13
N GLY A 937 8.01 16.42 -23.31
CA GLY A 937 8.84 17.58 -23.00
C GLY A 937 10.26 17.47 -23.54
N PHE A 938 10.83 18.59 -23.94
CA PHE A 938 12.20 18.67 -24.47
C PHE A 938 13.24 18.24 -23.45
N THR A 939 13.03 18.54 -22.17
CA THR A 939 13.89 18.18 -21.04
C THR A 939 13.94 16.66 -20.75
N GLY A 940 13.09 15.88 -21.43
CA GLY A 940 13.00 14.42 -21.28
C GLY A 940 11.71 13.95 -20.61
N THR A 941 10.91 14.87 -20.14
CA THR A 941 9.64 14.62 -19.47
C THR A 941 8.56 14.08 -20.41
N VAL A 942 7.64 13.31 -19.86
CA VAL A 942 6.45 12.79 -20.57
C VAL A 942 5.38 12.39 -19.57
N PHE A 943 4.11 12.52 -19.97
CA PHE A 943 2.99 11.83 -19.36
C PHE A 943 2.08 11.26 -20.46
N TRP A 944 1.46 10.13 -20.16
CA TRP A 944 0.41 9.50 -20.94
C TRP A 944 -0.72 9.05 -20.04
N VAL A 945 -1.94 9.27 -20.50
CA VAL A 945 -3.18 8.81 -19.88
C VAL A 945 -3.91 7.93 -20.88
N ASP A 946 -4.20 6.69 -20.50
CA ASP A 946 -4.99 5.75 -21.29
C ASP A 946 -6.31 5.47 -20.56
N PRO A 947 -7.42 6.09 -21.00
CA PRO A 947 -8.71 5.92 -20.37
C PRO A 947 -9.31 4.53 -20.54
N ASP A 948 -8.99 3.81 -21.63
CA ASP A 948 -9.50 2.45 -21.85
C ASP A 948 -8.97 1.47 -20.82
N ASN A 949 -7.73 1.70 -20.35
CA ASN A 949 -7.07 0.89 -19.33
C ASN A 949 -7.04 1.56 -17.95
N GLN A 950 -7.67 2.72 -17.77
CA GLN A 950 -7.60 3.51 -16.54
C GLN A 950 -6.15 3.70 -16.05
N LEU A 951 -5.25 4.03 -16.98
CA LEU A 951 -3.81 4.01 -16.79
C LEU A 951 -3.23 5.43 -16.90
N ILE A 952 -2.30 5.75 -15.98
CA ILE A 952 -1.46 6.95 -16.04
C ILE A 952 0.00 6.50 -16.00
N TYR A 953 0.80 7.01 -16.93
CA TYR A 953 2.23 6.85 -16.96
C TYR A 953 2.91 8.21 -16.98
N ILE A 954 3.85 8.44 -16.06
CA ILE A 954 4.64 9.68 -15.97
C ILE A 954 6.11 9.33 -15.84
N PHE A 955 6.93 9.96 -16.67
CA PHE A 955 8.38 9.89 -16.56
C PHE A 955 8.97 11.29 -16.62
N LEU A 956 9.68 11.68 -15.57
CA LEU A 956 10.34 12.98 -15.47
C LEU A 956 11.85 12.79 -15.33
N CYS A 957 12.60 13.50 -16.15
CA CYS A 957 14.06 13.56 -16.06
C CYS A 957 14.59 14.89 -16.61
N ASN A 958 15.88 15.13 -16.42
CA ASN A 958 16.57 16.29 -16.96
C ASN A 958 17.67 15.89 -17.96
N ARG A 959 17.27 15.16 -19.05
CA ARG A 959 18.21 14.66 -20.08
C ARG A 959 19.13 15.73 -20.67
N VAL A 960 18.70 16.98 -20.62
CA VAL A 960 19.48 18.11 -21.14
C VAL A 960 20.60 18.56 -20.21
N ASN A 961 20.72 17.98 -19.02
CA ASN A 961 21.84 18.23 -18.13
C ASN A 961 23.06 17.35 -18.50
N PRO A 962 24.26 17.89 -18.68
CA PRO A 962 24.57 19.30 -18.71
C PRO A 962 24.37 19.92 -20.11
N THR A 963 23.94 19.17 -21.13
CA THR A 963 23.82 19.66 -22.52
C THR A 963 22.64 19.05 -23.27
N ARG A 964 21.95 19.86 -24.08
CA ARG A 964 20.87 19.41 -24.98
C ARG A 964 21.36 18.42 -26.07
N ASN A 965 22.65 18.34 -26.29
CA ASN A 965 23.28 17.47 -27.29
C ASN A 965 23.43 15.99 -26.85
N ASN A 966 22.76 15.59 -25.78
CA ASN A 966 22.85 14.21 -25.26
C ASN A 966 22.10 13.21 -26.18
N SER A 967 22.88 12.47 -27.02
CA SER A 967 22.33 11.47 -27.92
C SER A 967 22.00 10.13 -27.25
N ALA A 968 22.53 9.87 -26.04
CA ALA A 968 22.28 8.61 -25.34
C ALA A 968 20.79 8.43 -25.02
N PHE A 969 20.11 9.50 -24.64
CA PHE A 969 18.68 9.49 -24.37
C PHE A 969 17.84 9.02 -25.59
N SER A 970 18.14 9.58 -26.76
CA SER A 970 17.40 9.22 -27.99
C SER A 970 17.74 7.82 -28.47
N LYS A 971 18.99 7.36 -28.30
CA LYS A 971 19.41 6.01 -28.68
C LYS A 971 18.76 4.92 -27.83
N LEU A 972 18.49 5.18 -26.56
CA LEU A 972 17.84 4.24 -25.64
C LEU A 972 16.34 4.13 -25.88
N ASN A 973 15.74 5.10 -26.56
CA ASN A 973 14.28 5.20 -26.73
C ASN A 973 13.48 5.01 -25.42
N ILE A 974 14.01 5.55 -24.33
CA ILE A 974 13.64 5.21 -22.94
C ILE A 974 12.17 5.48 -22.61
N ARG A 975 11.55 6.54 -23.18
CA ARG A 975 10.17 6.91 -22.87
C ARG A 975 9.16 5.89 -23.37
N PRO A 976 9.17 5.47 -24.65
CA PRO A 976 8.33 4.39 -25.14
C PRO A 976 8.64 3.06 -24.47
N ALA A 977 9.93 2.73 -24.26
CA ALA A 977 10.32 1.46 -23.64
C ALA A 977 9.80 1.30 -22.20
N LEU A 978 9.82 2.39 -21.38
CA LEU A 978 9.21 2.36 -20.06
C LEU A 978 7.68 2.21 -20.14
N PHE A 979 7.04 2.88 -21.09
CA PHE A 979 5.58 2.78 -21.26
C PHE A 979 5.17 1.39 -21.79
N GLU A 980 5.97 0.80 -22.65
CA GLU A 980 5.78 -0.59 -23.12
C GLU A 980 5.87 -1.59 -21.95
N ALA A 981 6.86 -1.42 -21.06
CA ALA A 981 6.99 -2.24 -19.85
C ALA A 981 5.74 -2.18 -18.95
N VAL A 982 5.05 -1.04 -18.92
CA VAL A 982 3.76 -0.91 -18.20
C VAL A 982 2.70 -1.80 -18.85
N TYR A 983 2.49 -1.73 -20.17
CA TYR A 983 1.50 -2.56 -20.86
C TYR A 983 1.82 -4.05 -20.78
N GLU A 984 3.08 -4.43 -20.92
CA GLU A 984 3.50 -5.83 -20.81
C GLU A 984 3.26 -6.41 -19.41
N SER A 985 3.20 -5.58 -18.40
CA SER A 985 2.91 -6.00 -17.02
C SER A 985 1.41 -6.17 -16.74
N MET A 986 0.54 -5.71 -17.62
CA MET A 986 -0.92 -5.90 -17.54
C MET A 986 -1.40 -7.21 -18.21
N LYS A 987 -0.52 -7.93 -18.92
CA LYS A 987 -0.82 -9.17 -19.67
C LYS A 987 -0.72 -10.42 -18.80
#